data_499d9046da671936966b478d7bb2f015
#
_entry.id   499d9046da671936966b478d7bb2f015
#
_cell.length_a   1.000
_cell.length_b   1.000
_cell.length_c   1.000
_cell.angle_alpha   90.00
_cell.angle_beta   90.00
_cell.angle_gamma   90.00
#
_symmetry.space_group_name_H-M   'P 1'
#
loop_
_entity.id
_entity.type
_entity.pdbx_description
1 polymer ?
#
loop_
_entity_poly.entity_id
_entity_poly.type
_entity_poly.pdbx_seq_one_letter_code
_entity_poly.pdbx_strand_id
1 'polypeptide(L)'
;MTDVRGKRVLVVGLARTGRAAAYCLHRQGAVVTVTDSRPPWALQPDVRELMAHRIGLELGLHRAETFQQQDLIVISPGVLPDLPELEAARQRHIPIVPEVEAASWFLEAELVGVTGSNGKTTTTALLGKILEASGFRTFVGGNIGVPLISAVDKVSRDTLVVAELSSFQLETIQHFRPHVAVLLNLTGNHLDRHPSLDAYVRAKAQIFRNQTPDDFAVLNADDPMVMDLAPAIAARKIYFSRSQSLPEGVFASDGRILYRVGNLERVLLQTREVPLRGQFNLENVLAAAAAACVLGADFEALRRAVREFHAVEHRLEYGREIRGVQFYNDSKATSVDAVVKALSAFERGVHLILGGKDKGAPYAPLRALLQERVRRVYLIGAAAERIARELKGAAELIHCGDLETAVRQAFGQAVPGDTILLSPACASFDQFQDYEHRGRMFKELVECLSHEVVIAEAEREKEAARSEVPSPSAVSPQIQPEPPRDISGSSQGPPAEEIVPAPGSQVAEALEAATTPVPGAAEPAPADTAQVGAASAGPLPSEPREIEVPAEREPAEVQEVLESPPATEGIPPAVEQAQATSVQHPELLYVYEVGAEEVVYPEIEIPSTLPEEDFEPVISEELHAPEGAEDEPLPFEVRPRASGMAAGSVDGESDSHAPKEPGPGGTKAASSAPRSGQGRLPGI
;
A
#
# COMPACT_ATOMS: atom_id res chain seq x y z
N MET A 1 -6.46 15.61 26.46
CA MET A 1 -5.15 14.93 26.35
C MET A 1 -4.99 14.00 27.53
N THR A 2 -4.64 12.74 27.30
CA THR A 2 -4.38 11.79 28.39
C THR A 2 -2.99 12.08 28.96
N ASP A 3 -2.90 12.49 30.24
CA ASP A 3 -1.62 12.71 30.90
C ASP A 3 -0.97 11.37 31.24
N VAL A 4 0.23 11.12 30.72
CA VAL A 4 1.00 9.90 30.96
C VAL A 4 2.20 10.13 31.88
N ARG A 5 2.44 11.36 32.33
CA ARG A 5 3.59 11.71 33.16
C ARG A 5 3.56 10.95 34.48
N GLY A 6 4.68 10.26 34.77
CA GLY A 6 4.84 9.43 35.94
C GLY A 6 4.04 8.12 35.94
N LYS A 7 3.20 7.85 34.92
CA LYS A 7 2.48 6.58 34.79
C LYS A 7 3.41 5.47 34.33
N ARG A 8 3.20 4.28 34.86
CA ARG A 8 3.85 3.06 34.39
C ARG A 8 3.16 2.58 33.14
N VAL A 9 3.88 2.59 32.04
CA VAL A 9 3.35 2.22 30.72
C VAL A 9 4.12 1.02 30.18
N LEU A 10 3.38 -0.05 29.88
CA LEU A 10 3.92 -1.22 29.22
C LEU A 10 3.70 -1.09 27.70
N VAL A 11 4.76 -1.18 26.92
CA VAL A 11 4.69 -1.32 25.48
C VAL A 11 4.89 -2.79 25.12
N VAL A 12 3.91 -3.40 24.46
CA VAL A 12 3.93 -4.82 24.07
C VAL A 12 4.32 -4.98 22.60
N GLY A 13 5.44 -5.69 22.38
CA GLY A 13 6.04 -5.91 21.07
C GLY A 13 7.11 -4.86 20.72
N LEU A 14 8.34 -5.33 20.50
CA LEU A 14 9.50 -4.50 20.14
C LEU A 14 9.87 -4.66 18.66
N ALA A 15 8.97 -4.21 17.80
CA ALA A 15 9.25 -3.95 16.40
C ALA A 15 9.25 -2.43 16.18
N ARG A 16 9.30 -2.00 14.93
CA ARG A 16 9.30 -0.57 14.52
C ARG A 16 8.28 0.28 15.30
N THR A 17 7.04 -0.19 15.42
CA THR A 17 5.95 0.52 16.14
C THR A 17 6.21 0.59 17.65
N GLY A 18 6.56 -0.52 18.29
CA GLY A 18 6.78 -0.55 19.74
C GLY A 18 7.99 0.29 20.15
N ARG A 19 9.08 0.25 19.37
CA ARG A 19 10.23 1.13 19.58
C ARG A 19 9.83 2.61 19.54
N ALA A 20 9.10 3.02 18.50
CA ALA A 20 8.63 4.41 18.38
C ALA A 20 7.71 4.82 19.54
N ALA A 21 6.79 3.93 19.95
CA ALA A 21 5.89 4.16 21.08
C ALA A 21 6.67 4.31 22.39
N ALA A 22 7.66 3.44 22.63
CA ALA A 22 8.49 3.50 23.84
C ALA A 22 9.23 4.84 23.96
N TYR A 23 9.86 5.31 22.88
CA TYR A 23 10.53 6.61 22.87
C TYR A 23 9.59 7.79 23.05
N CYS A 24 8.47 7.81 22.33
CA CYS A 24 7.52 8.90 22.44
C CYS A 24 6.95 8.99 23.88
N LEU A 25 6.45 7.89 24.42
CA LEU A 25 5.86 7.85 25.76
C LEU A 25 6.87 8.20 26.85
N HIS A 26 8.12 7.74 26.71
CA HIS A 26 9.19 8.12 27.61
C HIS A 26 9.46 9.64 27.57
N ARG A 27 9.53 10.25 26.40
CA ARG A 27 9.68 11.72 26.25
C ARG A 27 8.48 12.49 26.80
N GLN A 28 7.28 11.90 26.75
CA GLN A 28 6.07 12.47 27.37
C GLN A 28 6.05 12.27 28.90
N GLY A 29 7.14 11.71 29.50
CA GLY A 29 7.33 11.59 30.94
C GLY A 29 6.76 10.32 31.57
N ALA A 30 6.40 9.31 30.79
CA ALA A 30 6.00 8.01 31.31
C ALA A 30 7.21 7.18 31.79
N VAL A 31 6.97 6.33 32.78
CA VAL A 31 7.90 5.25 33.16
C VAL A 31 7.61 4.05 32.29
N VAL A 32 8.43 3.88 31.23
CA VAL A 32 8.16 2.91 30.18
C VAL A 32 8.91 1.60 30.41
N THR A 33 8.20 0.49 30.27
CA THR A 33 8.76 -0.86 30.11
C THR A 33 8.31 -1.43 28.76
N VAL A 34 9.22 -2.08 28.04
CA VAL A 34 8.91 -2.78 26.78
C VAL A 34 9.02 -4.28 27.00
N THR A 35 8.02 -5.04 26.56
CA THR A 35 8.05 -6.51 26.59
C THR A 35 7.92 -7.10 25.21
N ASP A 36 8.71 -8.16 24.92
CA ASP A 36 8.65 -8.92 23.66
C ASP A 36 9.00 -10.39 23.95
N SER A 37 8.29 -11.32 23.32
CA SER A 37 8.52 -12.76 23.47
C SER A 37 9.84 -13.23 22.84
N ARG A 38 10.42 -12.45 21.95
CA ARG A 38 11.71 -12.75 21.32
C ARG A 38 12.87 -12.46 22.29
N PRO A 39 13.94 -13.27 22.21
CA PRO A 39 15.10 -13.09 23.07
C PRO A 39 15.92 -11.83 22.70
N PRO A 40 16.70 -11.28 23.65
CA PRO A 40 17.44 -10.03 23.47
C PRO A 40 18.37 -10.00 22.26
N TRP A 41 18.99 -11.13 21.91
CA TRP A 41 19.92 -11.21 20.77
C TRP A 41 19.20 -11.07 19.41
N ALA A 42 17.91 -11.44 19.35
CA ALA A 42 17.09 -11.29 18.13
C ALA A 42 16.57 -9.85 17.92
N LEU A 43 16.81 -8.96 18.89
CA LEU A 43 16.27 -7.60 18.95
C LEU A 43 17.38 -6.52 18.97
N GLN A 44 18.63 -6.91 18.69
CA GLN A 44 19.73 -5.95 18.53
C GLN A 44 19.62 -5.25 17.16
N PRO A 45 19.93 -3.94 17.03
CA PRO A 45 20.53 -3.04 18.06
C PRO A 45 19.50 -2.37 19.00
N ASP A 46 18.18 -2.52 18.79
CA ASP A 46 17.12 -1.80 19.50
C ASP A 46 17.25 -1.89 21.03
N VAL A 47 17.66 -3.06 21.54
CA VAL A 47 17.85 -3.30 22.98
C VAL A 47 18.86 -2.32 23.58
N ARG A 48 20.02 -2.13 22.93
CA ARG A 48 21.08 -1.24 23.44
C ARG A 48 20.63 0.21 23.49
N GLU A 49 19.90 0.63 22.46
CA GLU A 49 19.40 2.00 22.33
C GLU A 49 18.35 2.32 23.41
N LEU A 50 17.39 1.41 23.64
CA LEU A 50 16.38 1.56 24.69
C LEU A 50 16.99 1.59 26.10
N MET A 51 17.98 0.74 26.36
CA MET A 51 18.71 0.74 27.63
C MET A 51 19.46 2.07 27.87
N ALA A 52 20.07 2.64 26.85
CA ALA A 52 20.73 3.95 26.94
C ALA A 52 19.76 5.06 27.38
N HIS A 53 18.49 4.96 26.98
CA HIS A 53 17.40 5.86 27.39
C HIS A 53 16.74 5.47 28.72
N ARG A 54 17.26 4.47 29.45
CA ARG A 54 16.71 3.96 30.71
C ARG A 54 15.27 3.45 30.60
N ILE A 55 14.88 2.96 29.45
CA ILE A 55 13.60 2.28 29.24
C ILE A 55 13.74 0.84 29.72
N GLY A 56 12.80 0.39 30.57
CA GLY A 56 12.77 -0.96 31.10
C GLY A 56 12.53 -1.99 30.00
N LEU A 57 13.20 -3.16 30.10
CA LEU A 57 13.06 -4.25 29.11
C LEU A 57 12.72 -5.57 29.80
N GLU A 58 11.72 -6.27 29.29
CA GLU A 58 11.36 -7.65 29.65
C GLU A 58 11.26 -8.47 28.35
N LEU A 59 12.30 -9.25 28.04
CA LEU A 59 12.47 -9.90 26.75
C LEU A 59 12.62 -11.43 26.92
N GLY A 60 12.13 -12.18 25.93
CA GLY A 60 12.16 -13.63 25.87
C GLY A 60 10.88 -14.30 26.37
N LEU A 61 10.12 -13.64 27.22
CA LEU A 61 8.80 -14.10 27.67
C LEU A 61 7.95 -12.90 28.13
N HIS A 62 6.65 -13.09 28.24
CA HIS A 62 5.73 -12.16 28.88
C HIS A 62 5.41 -12.66 30.30
N ARG A 63 5.40 -11.75 31.28
CA ARG A 63 5.05 -12.08 32.67
C ARG A 63 3.75 -11.40 33.06
N ALA A 64 2.79 -12.16 33.54
CA ALA A 64 1.48 -11.64 33.93
C ALA A 64 1.59 -10.55 35.02
N GLU A 65 2.54 -10.67 35.95
CA GLU A 65 2.80 -9.70 37.02
C GLU A 65 3.17 -8.33 36.43
N THR A 66 3.98 -8.30 35.37
CA THR A 66 4.40 -7.06 34.70
C THR A 66 3.20 -6.37 34.09
N PHE A 67 2.31 -7.10 33.40
CA PHE A 67 1.09 -6.54 32.81
C PHE A 67 0.12 -6.01 33.89
N GLN A 68 0.00 -6.71 34.99
CA GLN A 68 -0.93 -6.37 36.08
C GLN A 68 -0.50 -5.17 36.95
N GLN A 69 0.74 -4.72 36.82
CA GLN A 69 1.31 -3.63 37.61
C GLN A 69 1.36 -2.29 36.85
N GLN A 70 0.78 -2.24 35.67
CA GLN A 70 0.81 -1.04 34.82
C GLN A 70 -0.39 -0.12 35.06
N ASP A 71 -0.23 1.13 34.71
CA ASP A 71 -1.30 2.13 34.68
C ASP A 71 -1.90 2.24 33.26
N LEU A 72 -1.17 1.76 32.24
CA LEU A 72 -1.55 1.74 30.83
C LEU A 72 -0.73 0.69 30.07
N ILE A 73 -1.36 0.02 29.10
CA ILE A 73 -0.70 -0.89 28.17
C ILE A 73 -0.91 -0.39 26.76
N VAL A 74 0.17 -0.26 25.99
CA VAL A 74 0.16 0.11 24.57
C VAL A 74 0.62 -1.08 23.75
N ILE A 75 -0.24 -1.57 22.84
CA ILE A 75 0.04 -2.76 22.02
C ILE A 75 0.44 -2.39 20.60
N SER A 76 1.45 -3.12 20.08
CA SER A 76 1.81 -3.07 18.67
C SER A 76 0.83 -3.86 17.81
N PRO A 77 0.60 -3.52 16.51
CA PRO A 77 -0.38 -4.18 15.65
C PRO A 77 -0.19 -5.70 15.46
N GLY A 78 1.05 -6.19 15.65
CA GLY A 78 1.38 -7.62 15.56
C GLY A 78 1.04 -8.45 16.79
N VAL A 79 0.71 -7.82 17.90
CA VAL A 79 0.37 -8.49 19.16
C VAL A 79 -1.04 -9.06 19.07
N LEU A 80 -1.20 -10.33 19.48
CA LEU A 80 -2.51 -10.96 19.54
C LEU A 80 -3.33 -10.40 20.70
N PRO A 81 -4.61 -10.08 20.51
CA PRO A 81 -5.44 -9.46 21.55
C PRO A 81 -5.85 -10.44 22.66
N ASP A 82 -5.73 -11.74 22.41
CA ASP A 82 -6.10 -12.85 23.28
C ASP A 82 -4.93 -13.42 24.10
N LEU A 83 -3.82 -12.69 24.18
CA LEU A 83 -2.72 -13.05 25.08
C LEU A 83 -3.24 -13.18 26.52
N PRO A 84 -2.92 -14.27 27.24
CA PRO A 84 -3.35 -14.48 28.64
C PRO A 84 -2.96 -13.32 29.57
N GLU A 85 -1.82 -12.73 29.34
CA GLU A 85 -1.30 -11.59 30.12
C GLU A 85 -2.14 -10.31 29.90
N LEU A 86 -2.62 -10.08 28.66
CA LEU A 86 -3.55 -8.99 28.37
C LEU A 86 -4.92 -9.24 29.02
N GLU A 87 -5.38 -10.49 29.06
CA GLU A 87 -6.63 -10.83 29.74
C GLU A 87 -6.51 -10.63 31.26
N ALA A 88 -5.38 -10.99 31.87
CA ALA A 88 -5.11 -10.72 33.28
C ALA A 88 -5.08 -9.20 33.59
N ALA A 89 -4.61 -8.37 32.64
CA ALA A 89 -4.66 -6.91 32.77
C ALA A 89 -6.09 -6.36 32.64
N ARG A 90 -6.91 -6.91 31.71
CA ARG A 90 -8.33 -6.52 31.56
C ARG A 90 -9.13 -6.80 32.82
N GLN A 91 -8.91 -7.95 33.48
CA GLN A 91 -9.56 -8.30 34.76
C GLN A 91 -9.23 -7.29 35.86
N ARG A 92 -8.10 -6.57 35.77
CA ARG A 92 -7.73 -5.49 36.65
C ARG A 92 -8.14 -4.10 36.15
N HIS A 93 -8.94 -4.03 35.08
CA HIS A 93 -9.39 -2.80 34.44
C HIS A 93 -8.25 -1.87 33.99
N ILE A 94 -7.07 -2.45 33.66
CA ILE A 94 -5.96 -1.67 33.12
C ILE A 94 -6.28 -1.32 31.68
N PRO A 95 -6.23 -0.04 31.28
CA PRO A 95 -6.46 0.36 29.90
C PRO A 95 -5.46 -0.27 28.94
N ILE A 96 -5.95 -0.87 27.86
CA ILE A 96 -5.16 -1.45 26.78
C ILE A 96 -5.55 -0.73 25.50
N VAL A 97 -4.59 -0.07 24.88
CA VAL A 97 -4.84 0.75 23.67
C VAL A 97 -3.83 0.43 22.58
N PRO A 98 -4.19 0.61 21.30
CA PRO A 98 -3.24 0.52 20.20
C PRO A 98 -2.35 1.76 20.14
N GLU A 99 -1.22 1.64 19.48
CA GLU A 99 -0.28 2.74 19.29
C GLU A 99 -0.94 3.99 18.65
N VAL A 100 -1.86 3.80 17.70
CA VAL A 100 -2.55 4.91 17.02
C VAL A 100 -3.44 5.71 17.96
N GLU A 101 -4.06 5.08 18.95
CA GLU A 101 -4.79 5.74 20.02
C GLU A 101 -3.84 6.60 20.87
N ALA A 102 -2.73 6.00 21.33
CA ALA A 102 -1.73 6.72 22.13
C ALA A 102 -1.12 7.89 21.34
N ALA A 103 -0.87 7.73 20.05
CA ALA A 103 -0.42 8.81 19.17
C ALA A 103 -1.39 9.98 19.14
N SER A 104 -2.69 9.70 19.00
CA SER A 104 -3.73 10.72 18.89
C SER A 104 -3.85 11.64 20.12
N TRP A 105 -3.38 11.20 21.28
CA TRP A 105 -3.41 12.04 22.50
C TRP A 105 -2.43 13.21 22.47
N PHE A 106 -1.36 13.09 21.68
CA PHE A 106 -0.26 14.04 21.60
C PHE A 106 -0.19 14.77 20.25
N LEU A 107 -0.93 14.30 19.24
CA LEU A 107 -0.99 14.94 17.93
C LEU A 107 -1.84 16.21 17.99
N GLU A 108 -1.24 17.36 17.70
CA GLU A 108 -1.94 18.63 17.56
C GLU A 108 -2.35 18.90 16.09
N ALA A 109 -2.15 17.96 15.20
CA ALA A 109 -2.41 18.03 13.76
C ALA A 109 -3.80 17.51 13.40
N GLU A 110 -4.32 17.93 12.25
CA GLU A 110 -5.54 17.37 11.69
C GLU A 110 -5.29 15.97 11.12
N LEU A 111 -6.14 15.02 11.49
CA LEU A 111 -5.93 13.60 11.18
C LEU A 111 -6.87 13.12 10.08
N VAL A 112 -6.32 12.49 9.07
CA VAL A 112 -7.02 11.78 7.99
C VAL A 112 -6.74 10.29 8.11
N GLY A 113 -7.77 9.47 8.33
CA GLY A 113 -7.64 8.03 8.47
C GLY A 113 -8.09 7.29 7.21
N VAL A 114 -7.27 6.36 6.69
CA VAL A 114 -7.60 5.54 5.53
C VAL A 114 -7.61 4.06 5.92
N THR A 115 -8.76 3.39 5.77
CA THR A 115 -8.91 1.95 6.01
C THR A 115 -9.68 1.26 4.89
N GLY A 116 -9.74 -0.05 4.95
CA GLY A 116 -10.38 -0.92 3.97
C GLY A 116 -9.70 -2.28 3.93
N SER A 117 -10.24 -3.24 3.23
CA SER A 117 -9.58 -4.52 3.00
C SER A 117 -8.36 -4.32 2.09
N ASN A 118 -8.55 -3.64 0.96
CA ASN A 118 -7.54 -3.41 -0.08
C ASN A 118 -7.46 -1.93 -0.45
N GLY A 119 -6.36 -1.53 -1.10
CA GLY A 119 -6.18 -0.17 -1.62
C GLY A 119 -5.61 0.85 -0.63
N LYS A 120 -5.60 0.57 0.67
CA LYS A 120 -5.16 1.49 1.73
C LYS A 120 -3.86 2.24 1.40
N THR A 121 -2.79 1.51 1.15
CA THR A 121 -1.45 2.06 0.89
C THR A 121 -1.44 3.01 -0.30
N THR A 122 -2.04 2.59 -1.41
CA THR A 122 -2.10 3.40 -2.64
C THR A 122 -2.90 4.68 -2.41
N THR A 123 -4.07 4.58 -1.77
CA THR A 123 -4.93 5.73 -1.47
C THR A 123 -4.25 6.69 -0.49
N THR A 124 -3.63 6.18 0.57
CA THR A 124 -2.91 6.99 1.57
C THR A 124 -1.74 7.75 0.96
N ALA A 125 -0.91 7.06 0.16
CA ALA A 125 0.24 7.66 -0.50
C ALA A 125 -0.18 8.69 -1.57
N LEU A 126 -1.19 8.37 -2.38
CA LEU A 126 -1.70 9.30 -3.39
C LEU A 126 -2.35 10.54 -2.76
N LEU A 127 -3.14 10.35 -1.70
CA LEU A 127 -3.75 11.47 -0.97
C LEU A 127 -2.67 12.39 -0.39
N GLY A 128 -1.64 11.83 0.25
CA GLY A 128 -0.50 12.61 0.73
C GLY A 128 0.12 13.44 -0.38
N LYS A 129 0.37 12.83 -1.54
CA LYS A 129 0.95 13.51 -2.70
C LYS A 129 0.06 14.63 -3.27
N ILE A 130 -1.26 14.43 -3.30
CA ILE A 130 -2.21 15.46 -3.74
C ILE A 130 -2.20 16.66 -2.78
N LEU A 131 -2.21 16.39 -1.47
CA LEU A 131 -2.20 17.43 -0.45
C LEU A 131 -0.90 18.24 -0.48
N GLU A 132 0.25 17.59 -0.57
CA GLU A 132 1.55 18.26 -0.74
C GLU A 132 1.60 19.13 -2.01
N ALA A 133 1.17 18.56 -3.15
CA ALA A 133 1.11 19.30 -4.41
C ALA A 133 0.17 20.52 -4.33
N SER A 134 -0.83 20.48 -3.44
CA SER A 134 -1.76 21.57 -3.14
C SER A 134 -1.23 22.57 -2.11
N GLY A 135 0.01 22.38 -1.62
CA GLY A 135 0.69 23.30 -0.70
C GLY A 135 0.44 23.04 0.79
N PHE A 136 -0.22 21.93 1.16
CA PHE A 136 -0.37 21.55 2.56
C PHE A 136 0.92 20.94 3.11
N ARG A 137 1.24 21.24 4.36
CA ARG A 137 2.21 20.45 5.14
C ARG A 137 1.59 19.11 5.44
N THR A 138 2.22 18.04 4.99
CA THR A 138 1.61 16.70 5.07
C THR A 138 2.58 15.71 5.70
N PHE A 139 2.08 14.85 6.57
CA PHE A 139 2.78 13.67 7.09
C PHE A 139 2.01 12.42 6.69
N VAL A 140 2.68 11.44 6.11
CA VAL A 140 2.10 10.16 5.71
C VAL A 140 2.71 9.04 6.55
N GLY A 141 1.86 8.21 7.20
CA GLY A 141 2.35 7.15 8.06
C GLY A 141 1.28 6.18 8.55
N GLY A 142 1.52 5.53 9.69
CA GLY A 142 0.61 4.58 10.32
C GLY A 142 0.98 3.12 10.08
N ASN A 143 0.10 2.32 9.48
CA ASN A 143 0.36 0.92 9.13
C ASN A 143 1.37 0.74 7.98
N ILE A 144 1.76 1.82 7.33
CA ILE A 144 2.81 1.89 6.30
C ILE A 144 3.92 2.84 6.73
N GLY A 145 5.12 2.60 6.23
CA GLY A 145 6.27 3.49 6.42
C GLY A 145 6.55 3.72 7.91
N VAL A 146 6.26 4.93 8.38
CA VAL A 146 6.55 5.41 9.73
C VAL A 146 5.35 5.22 10.65
N PRO A 147 5.49 4.63 11.87
CA PRO A 147 4.41 4.53 12.84
C PRO A 147 3.79 5.89 13.16
N LEU A 148 2.46 5.92 13.40
CA LEU A 148 1.74 7.18 13.62
C LEU A 148 2.29 7.96 14.81
N ILE A 149 2.67 7.29 15.88
CA ILE A 149 3.24 7.91 17.09
C ILE A 149 4.57 8.64 16.81
N SER A 150 5.28 8.29 15.74
CA SER A 150 6.49 9.02 15.31
C SER A 150 6.20 10.39 14.72
N ALA A 151 4.93 10.69 14.41
CA ALA A 151 4.51 12.01 13.95
C ALA A 151 4.50 13.05 15.08
N VAL A 152 4.30 12.61 16.34
CA VAL A 152 4.07 13.49 17.50
C VAL A 152 5.09 14.63 17.62
N ASP A 153 6.37 14.34 17.34
CA ASP A 153 7.43 15.35 17.44
C ASP A 153 7.78 16.03 16.09
N LYS A 154 7.08 15.66 15.02
CA LYS A 154 7.41 16.10 13.64
C LYS A 154 6.34 17.01 13.04
N VAL A 155 5.16 17.05 13.63
CA VAL A 155 4.01 17.76 13.09
C VAL A 155 3.58 18.92 13.98
N SER A 156 2.89 19.87 13.40
CA SER A 156 2.32 21.04 14.03
C SER A 156 0.85 21.17 13.63
N ARG A 157 0.12 22.12 14.21
CA ARG A 157 -1.33 22.32 13.98
C ARG A 157 -1.72 22.57 12.53
N ASP A 158 -0.79 23.07 11.73
CA ASP A 158 -0.94 23.33 10.30
C ASP A 158 -0.60 22.11 9.41
N THR A 159 -0.34 20.95 10.01
CA THR A 159 0.00 19.73 9.30
C THR A 159 -1.23 18.83 9.14
N LEU A 160 -1.42 18.27 7.94
CA LEU A 160 -2.37 17.19 7.68
C LEU A 160 -1.66 15.84 7.86
N VAL A 161 -2.13 15.03 8.80
CA VAL A 161 -1.58 13.70 9.05
C VAL A 161 -2.44 12.65 8.35
N VAL A 162 -1.93 12.03 7.29
CA VAL A 162 -2.62 10.99 6.53
C VAL A 162 -2.15 9.62 7.02
N ALA A 163 -3.02 8.92 7.73
CA ALA A 163 -2.71 7.66 8.39
C ALA A 163 -3.36 6.45 7.69
N GLU A 164 -2.56 5.49 7.24
CA GLU A 164 -3.07 4.15 6.91
C GLU A 164 -3.40 3.40 8.19
N LEU A 165 -4.60 2.81 8.26
CA LEU A 165 -5.09 2.11 9.45
C LEU A 165 -5.54 0.68 9.13
N SER A 166 -4.99 -0.29 9.87
CA SER A 166 -5.42 -1.69 9.83
C SER A 166 -6.64 -1.92 10.75
N SER A 167 -7.36 -3.05 10.56
CA SER A 167 -8.41 -3.45 11.48
C SER A 167 -7.88 -3.66 12.91
N PHE A 168 -6.67 -4.18 13.03
CA PHE A 168 -6.02 -4.43 14.31
C PHE A 168 -5.75 -3.16 15.12
N GLN A 169 -5.37 -2.08 14.43
CA GLN A 169 -5.17 -0.77 15.06
C GLN A 169 -6.47 -0.09 15.44
N LEU A 170 -7.57 -0.41 14.75
CA LEU A 170 -8.89 0.20 15.00
C LEU A 170 -9.70 -0.55 16.06
N GLU A 171 -9.42 -1.83 16.31
CA GLU A 171 -10.22 -2.72 17.13
C GLU A 171 -10.42 -2.24 18.57
N THR A 172 -9.41 -1.60 19.16
CA THR A 172 -9.41 -1.18 20.56
C THR A 172 -9.22 0.33 20.76
N ILE A 173 -9.51 1.14 19.74
CA ILE A 173 -9.50 2.60 19.90
C ILE A 173 -10.61 3.07 20.85
N GLN A 174 -10.33 4.16 21.58
CA GLN A 174 -11.24 4.75 22.55
C GLN A 174 -11.65 6.18 22.18
N HIS A 175 -10.69 7.05 21.90
CA HIS A 175 -10.87 8.48 21.60
C HIS A 175 -10.33 8.89 20.23
N PHE A 176 -9.65 7.99 19.54
CA PHE A 176 -9.12 8.24 18.21
C PHE A 176 -10.21 8.76 17.28
N ARG A 177 -10.03 9.96 16.71
CA ARG A 177 -11.00 10.64 15.86
C ARG A 177 -10.30 11.29 14.68
N PRO A 178 -10.38 10.72 13.48
CA PRO A 178 -9.96 11.42 12.28
C PRO A 178 -11.01 12.45 11.84
N HIS A 179 -10.58 13.63 11.41
CA HIS A 179 -11.48 14.62 10.80
C HIS A 179 -12.03 14.11 9.46
N VAL A 180 -11.20 13.43 8.66
CA VAL A 180 -11.64 12.73 7.46
C VAL A 180 -11.33 11.24 7.61
N ALA A 181 -12.36 10.39 7.53
CA ALA A 181 -12.20 8.93 7.54
C ALA A 181 -12.59 8.33 6.19
N VAL A 182 -11.70 7.55 5.59
CA VAL A 182 -11.91 6.90 4.29
C VAL A 182 -12.06 5.39 4.48
N LEU A 183 -13.19 4.82 4.04
CA LEU A 183 -13.42 3.38 3.99
C LEU A 183 -13.56 2.91 2.55
N LEU A 184 -12.54 2.16 2.08
CA LEU A 184 -12.40 1.82 0.67
C LEU A 184 -13.29 0.66 0.22
N ASN A 185 -13.24 -0.45 0.97
CA ASN A 185 -13.96 -1.68 0.65
C ASN A 185 -13.89 -2.65 1.82
N LEU A 186 -14.82 -3.61 1.85
CA LEU A 186 -14.91 -4.66 2.84
C LEU A 186 -15.01 -6.03 2.13
N THR A 187 -13.95 -6.83 2.23
CA THR A 187 -13.91 -8.21 1.69
C THR A 187 -13.38 -9.15 2.76
N GLY A 188 -13.73 -10.43 2.72
CA GLY A 188 -13.24 -11.42 3.68
C GLY A 188 -11.71 -11.51 3.66
N ASN A 189 -11.07 -10.94 4.66
CA ASN A 189 -9.62 -10.94 4.83
C ASN A 189 -9.28 -11.04 6.33
N HIS A 190 -8.10 -11.58 6.67
CA HIS A 190 -7.65 -11.70 8.06
C HIS A 190 -8.60 -12.51 8.97
N LEU A 191 -9.27 -13.56 8.42
CA LEU A 191 -10.09 -14.48 9.20
C LEU A 191 -9.26 -15.43 10.09
N ASP A 192 -7.95 -15.42 9.92
CA ASP A 192 -6.96 -16.00 10.83
C ASP A 192 -6.87 -15.27 12.18
N ARG A 193 -7.29 -13.99 12.22
CA ARG A 193 -7.26 -13.15 13.42
C ARG A 193 -8.64 -12.69 13.89
N HIS A 194 -9.55 -12.37 12.98
CA HIS A 194 -10.92 -12.00 13.31
C HIS A 194 -11.81 -13.26 13.29
N PRO A 195 -12.60 -13.53 14.35
CA PRO A 195 -13.40 -14.76 14.45
C PRO A 195 -14.51 -14.84 13.40
N SER A 196 -14.88 -13.72 12.75
CA SER A 196 -15.87 -13.68 11.69
C SER A 196 -15.69 -12.46 10.79
N LEU A 197 -16.32 -12.46 9.62
CA LEU A 197 -16.40 -11.31 8.74
C LEU A 197 -17.03 -10.10 9.44
N ASP A 198 -18.09 -10.32 10.22
CA ASP A 198 -18.76 -9.26 10.98
C ASP A 198 -17.84 -8.62 12.03
N ALA A 199 -17.00 -9.42 12.70
CA ALA A 199 -16.00 -8.89 13.64
C ALA A 199 -14.99 -8.01 12.92
N TYR A 200 -14.53 -8.42 11.73
CA TYR A 200 -13.63 -7.65 10.88
C TYR A 200 -14.27 -6.33 10.40
N VAL A 201 -15.53 -6.39 9.96
CA VAL A 201 -16.30 -5.20 9.55
C VAL A 201 -16.44 -4.23 10.71
N ARG A 202 -16.87 -4.74 11.89
CA ARG A 202 -16.99 -3.91 13.12
C ARG A 202 -15.65 -3.27 13.51
N ALA A 203 -14.55 -4.01 13.44
CA ALA A 203 -13.22 -3.45 13.75
C ALA A 203 -12.87 -2.27 12.84
N LYS A 204 -13.13 -2.36 11.52
CA LYS A 204 -12.88 -1.24 10.60
C LYS A 204 -13.86 -0.07 10.79
N ALA A 205 -15.12 -0.37 11.09
CA ALA A 205 -16.13 0.64 11.33
C ALA A 205 -15.84 1.51 12.56
N GLN A 206 -14.97 1.04 13.49
CA GLN A 206 -14.53 1.86 14.62
C GLN A 206 -13.89 3.18 14.20
N ILE A 207 -13.34 3.30 12.98
CA ILE A 207 -12.77 4.56 12.47
C ILE A 207 -13.76 5.73 12.53
N PHE A 208 -15.07 5.45 12.45
CA PHE A 208 -16.13 6.45 12.48
C PHE A 208 -16.70 6.69 13.90
N ARG A 209 -16.32 5.84 14.88
CA ARG A 209 -16.95 5.79 16.20
C ARG A 209 -17.04 7.13 16.91
N ASN A 210 -15.98 7.91 16.86
CA ASN A 210 -15.86 9.17 17.58
C ASN A 210 -16.09 10.40 16.69
N GLN A 211 -16.41 10.19 15.41
CA GLN A 211 -16.70 11.28 14.48
C GLN A 211 -18.04 11.97 14.84
N THR A 212 -18.11 13.24 14.55
CA THR A 212 -19.27 14.12 14.74
C THR A 212 -19.77 14.64 13.38
N PRO A 213 -20.89 15.34 13.31
CA PRO A 213 -21.37 15.98 12.07
C PRO A 213 -20.40 17.00 11.44
N ASP A 214 -19.40 17.46 12.18
CA ASP A 214 -18.34 18.36 11.67
C ASP A 214 -17.24 17.60 10.93
N ASP A 215 -17.20 16.27 11.04
CA ASP A 215 -16.22 15.40 10.37
C ASP A 215 -16.78 14.84 9.08
N PHE A 216 -15.89 14.21 8.29
CA PHE A 216 -16.24 13.64 6.99
C PHE A 216 -15.96 12.14 6.93
N ALA A 217 -16.91 11.40 6.36
CA ALA A 217 -16.78 9.98 6.04
C ALA A 217 -16.80 9.80 4.52
N VAL A 218 -15.66 9.39 3.94
CA VAL A 218 -15.51 9.10 2.51
C VAL A 218 -15.77 7.62 2.29
N LEU A 219 -16.85 7.28 1.56
CA LEU A 219 -17.42 5.95 1.48
C LEU A 219 -17.54 5.47 0.03
N ASN A 220 -17.24 4.20 -0.21
CA ASN A 220 -17.39 3.54 -1.50
C ASN A 220 -18.86 3.17 -1.76
N ALA A 221 -19.51 3.86 -2.70
CA ALA A 221 -20.89 3.58 -3.07
C ALA A 221 -21.06 2.28 -3.90
N ASP A 222 -19.97 1.71 -4.41
CA ASP A 222 -19.98 0.44 -5.15
C ASP A 222 -19.86 -0.79 -4.25
N ASP A 223 -19.54 -0.62 -2.95
CA ASP A 223 -19.38 -1.71 -1.99
C ASP A 223 -20.62 -1.80 -1.08
N PRO A 224 -21.45 -2.86 -1.20
CA PRO A 224 -22.68 -2.99 -0.41
C PRO A 224 -22.43 -3.00 1.11
N MET A 225 -21.35 -3.66 1.59
CA MET A 225 -21.05 -3.73 3.02
C MET A 225 -20.61 -2.37 3.58
N VAL A 226 -19.97 -1.53 2.77
CA VAL A 226 -19.65 -0.14 3.14
C VAL A 226 -20.94 0.68 3.21
N MET A 227 -21.85 0.49 2.25
CA MET A 227 -23.13 1.19 2.20
C MET A 227 -24.05 0.80 3.35
N ASP A 228 -24.01 -0.46 3.81
CA ASP A 228 -24.77 -0.93 4.99
C ASP A 228 -24.34 -0.22 6.29
N LEU A 229 -23.10 0.25 6.37
CA LEU A 229 -22.60 1.02 7.52
C LEU A 229 -23.03 2.50 7.48
N ALA A 230 -23.28 3.06 6.30
CA ALA A 230 -23.49 4.49 6.10
C ALA A 230 -24.60 5.10 6.98
N PRO A 231 -25.76 4.47 7.22
CA PRO A 231 -26.82 5.03 8.07
C PRO A 231 -26.39 5.28 9.52
N ALA A 232 -25.47 4.47 10.04
CA ALA A 232 -24.99 4.55 11.42
C ALA A 232 -23.87 5.60 11.64
N ILE A 233 -23.27 6.12 10.57
CA ILE A 233 -22.16 7.07 10.65
C ILE A 233 -22.70 8.48 10.92
N ALA A 234 -22.22 9.13 11.99
CA ALA A 234 -22.62 10.49 12.36
C ALA A 234 -22.01 11.56 11.46
N ALA A 235 -20.80 11.33 10.94
CA ALA A 235 -20.08 12.26 10.09
C ALA A 235 -20.81 12.57 8.78
N ARG A 236 -20.47 13.69 8.16
CA ARG A 236 -20.93 14.07 6.82
C ARG A 236 -20.38 13.11 5.78
N LYS A 237 -21.28 12.43 5.02
CA LYS A 237 -20.89 11.41 4.06
C LYS A 237 -20.55 12.06 2.73
N ILE A 238 -19.41 11.65 2.16
CA ILE A 238 -18.97 11.94 0.80
C ILE A 238 -18.76 10.61 0.11
N TYR A 239 -19.42 10.40 -1.01
CA TYR A 239 -19.34 9.12 -1.71
C TYR A 239 -18.34 9.16 -2.85
N PHE A 240 -17.73 8.01 -3.12
CA PHE A 240 -17.05 7.81 -4.40
C PHE A 240 -17.56 6.55 -5.09
N SER A 241 -17.54 6.55 -6.43
CA SER A 241 -18.02 5.42 -7.23
C SER A 241 -17.30 5.36 -8.57
N ARG A 242 -16.94 4.14 -8.95
CA ARG A 242 -16.42 3.83 -10.28
C ARG A 242 -17.53 3.51 -11.28
N SER A 243 -18.65 2.95 -10.80
CA SER A 243 -19.71 2.35 -11.63
C SER A 243 -21.00 3.17 -11.70
N GLN A 244 -21.19 4.13 -10.78
CA GLN A 244 -22.44 4.88 -10.66
C GLN A 244 -22.20 6.39 -10.74
N SER A 245 -23.12 7.11 -11.39
CA SER A 245 -23.18 8.57 -11.28
C SER A 245 -23.80 8.96 -9.94
N LEU A 246 -23.07 9.76 -9.17
CA LEU A 246 -23.49 10.16 -7.83
C LEU A 246 -24.15 11.55 -7.84
N PRO A 247 -25.15 11.79 -6.99
CA PRO A 247 -25.71 13.14 -6.79
C PRO A 247 -24.70 14.08 -6.14
N GLU A 248 -23.83 13.57 -5.26
CA GLU A 248 -22.75 14.30 -4.59
C GLU A 248 -21.56 13.35 -4.36
N GLY A 249 -20.33 13.82 -4.58
CA GLY A 249 -19.10 13.06 -4.38
C GLY A 249 -18.17 13.04 -5.59
N VAL A 250 -17.30 12.03 -5.67
CA VAL A 250 -16.35 11.84 -6.77
C VAL A 250 -16.66 10.52 -7.50
N PHE A 251 -16.85 10.56 -8.80
CA PHE A 251 -17.24 9.36 -9.55
C PHE A 251 -16.70 9.36 -10.97
N ALA A 252 -16.65 8.15 -11.56
CA ALA A 252 -16.29 7.97 -12.95
C ALA A 252 -17.55 7.91 -13.82
N SER A 253 -17.58 8.69 -14.92
CA SER A 253 -18.62 8.64 -15.94
C SER A 253 -18.04 9.04 -17.29
N ASP A 254 -18.38 8.30 -18.35
CA ASP A 254 -17.98 8.60 -19.75
C ASP A 254 -16.48 8.84 -19.93
N GLY A 255 -15.67 8.03 -19.25
CA GLY A 255 -14.21 8.13 -19.32
C GLY A 255 -13.63 9.35 -18.57
N ARG A 256 -14.41 10.01 -17.73
CA ARG A 256 -14.02 11.17 -16.92
C ARG A 256 -14.17 10.89 -15.44
N ILE A 257 -13.34 11.50 -14.62
CA ILE A 257 -13.49 11.58 -13.17
C ILE A 257 -14.12 12.93 -12.84
N LEU A 258 -15.28 12.90 -12.22
CA LEU A 258 -16.11 14.05 -11.90
C LEU A 258 -16.20 14.26 -10.40
N TYR A 259 -16.14 15.50 -9.96
CA TYR A 259 -16.51 15.94 -8.62
C TYR A 259 -17.80 16.73 -8.68
N ARG A 260 -18.79 16.36 -7.86
CA ARG A 260 -20.09 17.02 -7.81
C ARG A 260 -20.44 17.36 -6.35
N VAL A 261 -20.84 18.61 -6.11
CA VAL A 261 -21.36 19.08 -4.84
C VAL A 261 -22.44 20.13 -5.07
N GLY A 262 -23.66 19.90 -4.59
CA GLY A 262 -24.80 20.73 -4.92
C GLY A 262 -24.99 20.86 -6.43
N ASN A 263 -25.03 22.09 -6.96
CA ASN A 263 -25.16 22.38 -8.39
C ASN A 263 -23.80 22.48 -9.12
N LEU A 264 -22.69 22.32 -8.42
CA LEU A 264 -21.37 22.39 -9.01
C LEU A 264 -20.93 21.01 -9.48
N GLU A 265 -20.60 20.90 -10.77
CA GLU A 265 -19.89 19.74 -11.31
C GLU A 265 -18.59 20.17 -11.95
N ARG A 266 -17.51 19.44 -11.64
CA ARG A 266 -16.16 19.69 -12.16
C ARG A 266 -15.56 18.40 -12.70
N VAL A 267 -14.98 18.47 -13.90
CA VAL A 267 -14.12 17.40 -14.42
C VAL A 267 -12.77 17.51 -13.72
N LEU A 268 -12.38 16.49 -12.96
CA LEU A 268 -11.06 16.44 -12.34
C LEU A 268 -10.01 16.00 -13.37
N LEU A 269 -10.21 14.87 -14.06
CA LEU A 269 -9.32 14.38 -15.12
C LEU A 269 -10.02 13.31 -15.97
N GLN A 270 -9.39 12.89 -17.09
CA GLN A 270 -9.85 11.74 -17.86
C GLN A 270 -9.36 10.45 -17.18
N THR A 271 -10.14 9.36 -17.18
CA THR A 271 -9.73 8.09 -16.58
C THR A 271 -8.47 7.51 -17.24
N ARG A 272 -8.24 7.78 -18.53
CA ARG A 272 -7.04 7.37 -19.27
C ARG A 272 -5.75 8.09 -18.82
N GLU A 273 -5.88 9.19 -18.07
CA GLU A 273 -4.75 9.94 -17.53
C GLU A 273 -4.25 9.36 -16.19
N VAL A 274 -4.98 8.37 -15.65
CA VAL A 274 -4.56 7.63 -14.45
C VAL A 274 -3.52 6.58 -14.87
N PRO A 275 -2.26 6.69 -14.45
CA PRO A 275 -1.20 5.78 -14.90
C PRO A 275 -1.29 4.40 -14.23
N LEU A 276 -2.01 4.30 -13.10
CA LEU A 276 -2.17 3.07 -12.35
C LEU A 276 -3.08 2.07 -13.08
N ARG A 277 -2.60 0.84 -13.30
CA ARG A 277 -3.39 -0.22 -13.94
C ARG A 277 -4.45 -0.80 -13.02
N GLY A 278 -5.57 -1.23 -13.61
CA GLY A 278 -6.65 -1.96 -12.94
C GLY A 278 -7.76 -1.08 -12.38
N GLN A 279 -8.99 -1.60 -12.45
CA GLN A 279 -10.20 -0.89 -12.01
C GLN A 279 -10.18 -0.55 -10.52
N PHE A 280 -9.61 -1.42 -9.69
CA PHE A 280 -9.43 -1.18 -8.25
C PHE A 280 -8.48 0.01 -7.96
N ASN A 281 -7.53 0.30 -8.85
CA ASN A 281 -6.69 1.50 -8.71
C ASN A 281 -7.45 2.77 -9.10
N LEU A 282 -8.39 2.69 -10.03
CA LEU A 282 -9.31 3.81 -10.29
C LEU A 282 -10.14 4.11 -9.02
N GLU A 283 -10.65 3.10 -8.31
CA GLU A 283 -11.34 3.28 -7.03
C GLU A 283 -10.44 3.96 -5.98
N ASN A 284 -9.17 3.57 -5.89
CA ASN A 284 -8.20 4.22 -4.99
C ASN A 284 -7.99 5.71 -5.33
N VAL A 285 -7.94 6.05 -6.63
CA VAL A 285 -7.83 7.43 -7.10
C VAL A 285 -9.09 8.23 -6.77
N LEU A 286 -10.28 7.66 -6.99
CA LEU A 286 -11.55 8.30 -6.66
C LEU A 286 -11.66 8.60 -5.16
N ALA A 287 -11.27 7.64 -4.31
CA ALA A 287 -11.26 7.79 -2.86
C ALA A 287 -10.28 8.89 -2.39
N ALA A 288 -9.04 8.88 -2.94
CA ALA A 288 -8.05 9.90 -2.63
C ALA A 288 -8.49 11.29 -3.10
N ALA A 289 -9.07 11.39 -4.30
CA ALA A 289 -9.62 12.64 -4.84
C ALA A 289 -10.80 13.15 -4.00
N ALA A 290 -11.71 12.27 -3.55
CA ALA A 290 -12.84 12.65 -2.71
C ALA A 290 -12.36 13.22 -1.36
N ALA A 291 -11.40 12.57 -0.70
CA ALA A 291 -10.81 13.07 0.54
C ALA A 291 -10.06 14.40 0.33
N ALA A 292 -9.29 14.50 -0.76
CA ALA A 292 -8.57 15.74 -1.10
C ALA A 292 -9.49 16.91 -1.38
N CYS A 293 -10.62 16.69 -2.10
CA CYS A 293 -11.62 17.74 -2.37
C CYS A 293 -12.27 18.26 -1.07
N VAL A 294 -12.56 17.36 -0.12
CA VAL A 294 -13.10 17.73 1.21
C VAL A 294 -12.12 18.60 2.00
N LEU A 295 -10.83 18.31 1.87
CA LEU A 295 -9.76 19.06 2.53
C LEU A 295 -9.37 20.36 1.79
N GLY A 296 -10.05 20.68 0.67
CA GLY A 296 -9.82 21.91 -0.06
C GLY A 296 -8.59 21.89 -0.97
N ALA A 297 -8.16 20.71 -1.43
CA ALA A 297 -7.05 20.60 -2.35
C ALA A 297 -7.30 21.33 -3.69
N ASP A 298 -6.25 21.92 -4.24
CA ASP A 298 -6.30 22.56 -5.56
C ASP A 298 -6.50 21.53 -6.66
N PHE A 299 -7.44 21.78 -7.58
CA PHE A 299 -7.79 20.81 -8.62
C PHE A 299 -6.68 20.60 -9.66
N GLU A 300 -5.88 21.61 -9.96
CA GLU A 300 -4.75 21.45 -10.90
C GLU A 300 -3.60 20.69 -10.25
N ALA A 301 -3.35 20.93 -8.96
CA ALA A 301 -2.40 20.16 -8.17
C ALA A 301 -2.82 18.70 -8.08
N LEU A 302 -4.12 18.44 -7.83
CA LEU A 302 -4.68 17.09 -7.82
C LEU A 302 -4.44 16.39 -9.18
N ARG A 303 -4.75 17.04 -10.30
CA ARG A 303 -4.53 16.49 -11.64
C ARG A 303 -3.08 16.12 -11.88
N ARG A 304 -2.18 17.04 -11.56
CA ARG A 304 -0.73 16.85 -11.70
C ARG A 304 -0.27 15.67 -10.84
N ALA A 305 -0.62 15.67 -9.56
CA ALA A 305 -0.24 14.61 -8.64
C ALA A 305 -0.72 13.22 -9.10
N VAL A 306 -1.97 13.11 -9.60
CA VAL A 306 -2.49 11.83 -10.11
C VAL A 306 -1.75 11.37 -11.36
N ARG A 307 -1.46 12.27 -12.31
CA ARG A 307 -0.72 11.93 -13.55
C ARG A 307 0.71 11.47 -13.28
N GLU A 308 1.35 12.06 -12.28
CA GLU A 308 2.74 11.78 -11.89
C GLU A 308 2.86 10.66 -10.85
N PHE A 309 1.73 10.13 -10.36
CA PHE A 309 1.76 9.11 -9.32
C PHE A 309 2.12 7.73 -9.90
N HIS A 310 3.26 7.24 -9.50
CA HIS A 310 3.68 5.87 -9.79
C HIS A 310 3.15 4.91 -8.72
N ALA A 311 3.02 3.64 -9.08
CA ALA A 311 2.59 2.62 -8.12
C ALA A 311 3.53 2.60 -6.90
N VAL A 312 2.94 2.37 -5.72
CA VAL A 312 3.71 2.18 -4.50
C VAL A 312 4.60 0.95 -4.66
N GLU A 313 5.83 1.04 -4.21
CA GLU A 313 6.82 -0.03 -4.30
C GLU A 313 6.24 -1.38 -3.86
N HIS A 314 6.53 -2.42 -4.61
CA HIS A 314 6.04 -3.79 -4.41
C HIS A 314 4.51 -4.00 -4.57
N ARG A 315 3.78 -3.03 -5.15
CA ARG A 315 2.32 -3.15 -5.37
C ARG A 315 1.97 -2.84 -6.82
N LEU A 316 1.87 -3.89 -7.67
CA LEU A 316 1.75 -3.79 -9.13
C LEU A 316 2.70 -2.74 -9.71
N GLU A 317 3.88 -2.66 -9.12
CA GLU A 317 4.94 -1.74 -9.51
C GLU A 317 5.47 -2.16 -10.89
N TYR A 318 5.38 -1.26 -11.86
CA TYR A 318 6.04 -1.46 -13.14
C TYR A 318 7.56 -1.36 -12.94
N GLY A 319 8.26 -2.44 -13.22
CA GLY A 319 9.72 -2.46 -13.13
C GLY A 319 10.36 -1.97 -14.42
N ARG A 320 10.20 -2.75 -15.50
CA ARG A 320 10.87 -2.46 -16.77
C ARG A 320 10.25 -3.29 -17.89
N GLU A 321 10.61 -2.96 -19.13
CA GLU A 321 10.36 -3.77 -20.32
C GLU A 321 11.69 -4.27 -20.91
N ILE A 322 11.77 -5.58 -21.21
CA ILE A 322 12.93 -6.21 -21.85
C ILE A 322 12.43 -7.00 -23.06
N ARG A 323 12.88 -6.67 -24.26
CA ARG A 323 12.44 -7.31 -25.53
C ARG A 323 10.91 -7.32 -25.72
N GLY A 324 10.23 -6.26 -25.30
CA GLY A 324 8.78 -6.16 -25.39
C GLY A 324 8.03 -6.98 -24.32
N VAL A 325 8.71 -7.57 -23.33
CA VAL A 325 8.14 -8.26 -22.18
C VAL A 325 8.15 -7.32 -20.97
N GLN A 326 6.99 -7.09 -20.35
CA GLN A 326 6.84 -6.19 -19.22
C GLN A 326 6.99 -6.95 -17.90
N PHE A 327 7.70 -6.35 -16.95
CA PHE A 327 7.88 -6.90 -15.60
C PHE A 327 7.13 -6.08 -14.57
N TYR A 328 6.33 -6.75 -13.74
CA TYR A 328 5.58 -6.14 -12.64
C TYR A 328 5.89 -6.80 -11.31
N ASN A 329 6.22 -5.96 -10.33
CA ASN A 329 6.48 -6.36 -8.95
C ASN A 329 5.24 -6.14 -8.08
N ASP A 330 4.62 -7.22 -7.64
CA ASP A 330 3.49 -7.20 -6.70
C ASP A 330 3.81 -8.09 -5.48
N SER A 331 5.05 -8.03 -5.00
CA SER A 331 5.53 -8.85 -3.88
C SER A 331 4.69 -8.68 -2.61
N LYS A 332 4.02 -7.55 -2.44
CA LYS A 332 3.09 -7.27 -1.32
C LYS A 332 1.78 -8.07 -1.38
N ALA A 333 1.46 -8.72 -2.50
CA ALA A 333 0.31 -9.61 -2.65
C ALA A 333 0.53 -10.93 -1.92
N THR A 334 0.43 -10.91 -0.60
CA THR A 334 0.64 -12.08 0.28
C THR A 334 -0.64 -12.85 0.60
N SER A 335 -1.72 -12.64 -0.17
CA SER A 335 -3.01 -13.34 -0.07
C SER A 335 -3.58 -13.65 -1.45
N VAL A 336 -4.41 -14.69 -1.54
CA VAL A 336 -5.08 -15.11 -2.77
C VAL A 336 -5.95 -13.98 -3.36
N ASP A 337 -6.70 -13.24 -2.53
CA ASP A 337 -7.52 -12.10 -2.96
C ASP A 337 -6.68 -10.98 -3.61
N ALA A 338 -5.47 -10.73 -3.11
CA ALA A 338 -4.58 -9.75 -3.72
C ALA A 338 -4.15 -10.18 -5.13
N VAL A 339 -3.85 -11.47 -5.34
CA VAL A 339 -3.50 -12.01 -6.67
C VAL A 339 -4.69 -11.97 -7.63
N VAL A 340 -5.91 -12.27 -7.15
CA VAL A 340 -7.14 -12.12 -7.95
C VAL A 340 -7.26 -10.69 -8.48
N LYS A 341 -7.02 -9.70 -7.63
CA LYS A 341 -7.04 -8.28 -8.02
C LYS A 341 -5.90 -7.92 -8.97
N ALA A 342 -4.69 -8.40 -8.69
CA ALA A 342 -3.54 -8.19 -9.55
C ALA A 342 -3.78 -8.73 -10.96
N LEU A 343 -4.22 -9.98 -11.09
CA LEU A 343 -4.55 -10.60 -12.39
C LEU A 343 -5.66 -9.86 -13.13
N SER A 344 -6.61 -9.26 -12.39
CA SER A 344 -7.69 -8.46 -12.99
C SER A 344 -7.22 -7.19 -13.69
N ALA A 345 -5.98 -6.74 -13.43
CA ALA A 345 -5.36 -5.59 -14.08
C ALA A 345 -4.76 -5.90 -15.46
N PHE A 346 -4.71 -7.18 -15.85
CA PHE A 346 -4.13 -7.65 -17.12
C PHE A 346 -5.19 -8.37 -17.94
N GLU A 347 -5.14 -8.24 -19.25
CA GLU A 347 -6.10 -8.90 -20.13
C GLU A 347 -5.67 -10.35 -20.40
N ARG A 348 -4.46 -10.57 -20.91
CA ARG A 348 -3.90 -11.89 -21.26
C ARG A 348 -2.37 -11.83 -21.28
N GLY A 349 -1.73 -13.00 -21.45
CA GLY A 349 -0.28 -13.07 -21.66
C GLY A 349 0.53 -12.97 -20.37
N VAL A 350 -0.07 -13.33 -19.21
CA VAL A 350 0.62 -13.24 -17.92
C VAL A 350 1.43 -14.52 -17.66
N HIS A 351 2.70 -14.35 -17.34
CA HIS A 351 3.58 -15.33 -16.70
C HIS A 351 3.60 -15.02 -15.20
N LEU A 352 2.91 -15.84 -14.41
CA LEU A 352 2.70 -15.57 -12.99
C LEU A 352 3.73 -16.30 -12.13
N ILE A 353 4.43 -15.57 -11.26
CA ILE A 353 5.28 -16.14 -10.21
C ILE A 353 4.47 -16.21 -8.92
N LEU A 354 4.23 -17.44 -8.41
CA LEU A 354 3.32 -17.75 -7.32
C LEU A 354 4.01 -18.63 -6.28
N GLY A 355 3.83 -18.36 -4.98
CA GLY A 355 4.35 -19.20 -3.91
C GLY A 355 5.11 -18.46 -2.82
N GLY A 356 5.64 -19.23 -1.85
CA GLY A 356 6.26 -18.75 -0.62
C GLY A 356 5.74 -19.53 0.59
N LYS A 357 5.71 -18.93 1.79
CA LYS A 357 5.17 -19.53 3.01
C LYS A 357 3.65 -19.46 3.01
N ASP A 358 3.01 -20.63 3.01
CA ASP A 358 1.56 -20.77 3.00
C ASP A 358 0.89 -20.22 4.27
N LYS A 359 -0.34 -19.68 4.11
CA LYS A 359 -1.17 -19.15 5.19
C LYS A 359 -2.48 -19.94 5.37
N GLY A 360 -2.65 -21.08 4.71
CA GLY A 360 -3.81 -21.94 4.82
C GLY A 360 -5.03 -21.56 3.96
N ALA A 361 -5.03 -20.41 3.29
CA ALA A 361 -6.13 -20.02 2.41
C ALA A 361 -6.23 -20.92 1.16
N PRO A 362 -7.44 -21.22 0.65
CA PRO A 362 -7.60 -22.01 -0.57
C PRO A 362 -7.17 -21.20 -1.81
N TYR A 363 -6.49 -21.85 -2.76
CA TYR A 363 -6.08 -21.24 -4.03
C TYR A 363 -7.14 -21.37 -5.13
N ALA A 364 -8.22 -22.11 -4.91
CA ALA A 364 -9.29 -22.32 -5.87
C ALA A 364 -9.86 -21.05 -6.52
N PRO A 365 -9.98 -19.89 -5.82
CA PRO A 365 -10.45 -18.64 -6.43
C PRO A 365 -9.61 -18.13 -7.61
N LEU A 366 -8.36 -18.56 -7.75
CA LEU A 366 -7.49 -18.19 -8.87
C LEU A 366 -7.83 -18.92 -10.17
N ARG A 367 -8.48 -20.09 -10.11
CA ARG A 367 -8.61 -21.01 -11.26
C ARG A 367 -9.18 -20.35 -12.52
N ALA A 368 -10.26 -19.60 -12.41
CA ALA A 368 -10.90 -18.95 -13.56
C ALA A 368 -9.97 -17.92 -14.23
N LEU A 369 -9.32 -17.08 -13.43
CA LEU A 369 -8.40 -16.06 -13.93
C LEU A 369 -7.11 -16.66 -14.52
N LEU A 370 -6.64 -17.78 -13.96
CA LEU A 370 -5.49 -18.49 -14.53
C LEU A 370 -5.82 -19.01 -15.92
N GLN A 371 -7.00 -19.63 -16.13
CA GLN A 371 -7.44 -20.12 -17.44
C GLN A 371 -7.65 -19.00 -18.47
N GLU A 372 -8.14 -17.84 -18.02
CA GLU A 372 -8.45 -16.71 -18.91
C GLU A 372 -7.22 -15.90 -19.28
N ARG A 373 -6.29 -15.64 -18.34
CA ARG A 373 -5.29 -14.58 -18.44
C ARG A 373 -3.85 -15.06 -18.37
N VAL A 374 -3.60 -16.22 -17.76
CA VAL A 374 -2.24 -16.69 -17.44
C VAL A 374 -1.78 -17.73 -18.47
N ARG A 375 -0.62 -17.52 -19.04
CA ARG A 375 0.03 -18.52 -19.91
C ARG A 375 0.65 -19.64 -19.10
N ARG A 376 1.42 -19.28 -18.05
CA ARG A 376 2.15 -20.22 -17.18
C ARG A 376 2.25 -19.68 -15.78
N VAL A 377 2.32 -20.60 -14.82
CA VAL A 377 2.56 -20.30 -13.41
C VAL A 377 3.90 -20.91 -12.99
N TYR A 378 4.76 -20.08 -12.42
CA TYR A 378 6.07 -20.46 -11.92
C TYR A 378 6.00 -20.54 -10.40
N LEU A 379 6.17 -21.75 -9.85
CA LEU A 379 5.96 -22.05 -8.44
C LEU A 379 7.27 -21.95 -7.67
N ILE A 380 7.27 -21.16 -6.58
CA ILE A 380 8.41 -20.96 -5.70
C ILE A 380 8.06 -21.26 -4.24
N GLY A 381 9.09 -21.58 -3.45
CA GLY A 381 8.99 -21.71 -1.99
C GLY A 381 8.15 -22.88 -1.49
N ALA A 382 7.88 -22.87 -0.18
CA ALA A 382 7.29 -24.00 0.56
C ALA A 382 5.87 -24.36 0.14
N ALA A 383 5.09 -23.41 -0.40
CA ALA A 383 3.70 -23.64 -0.82
C ALA A 383 3.57 -24.32 -2.19
N ALA A 384 4.65 -24.48 -2.97
CA ALA A 384 4.61 -24.93 -4.35
C ALA A 384 3.81 -26.21 -4.58
N GLU A 385 4.03 -27.25 -3.78
CA GLU A 385 3.33 -28.55 -3.89
C GLU A 385 1.84 -28.45 -3.58
N ARG A 386 1.45 -27.63 -2.61
CA ARG A 386 0.03 -27.41 -2.28
C ARG A 386 -0.67 -26.65 -3.40
N ILE A 387 -0.03 -25.58 -3.90
CA ILE A 387 -0.54 -24.78 -5.02
C ILE A 387 -0.71 -25.66 -6.25
N ALA A 388 0.29 -26.50 -6.58
CA ALA A 388 0.25 -27.39 -7.72
C ALA A 388 -0.94 -28.38 -7.66
N ARG A 389 -1.22 -28.93 -6.49
CA ARG A 389 -2.37 -29.82 -6.29
C ARG A 389 -3.71 -29.09 -6.46
N GLU A 390 -3.88 -27.92 -5.82
CA GLU A 390 -5.14 -27.19 -5.84
C GLU A 390 -5.44 -26.54 -7.20
N LEU A 391 -4.40 -26.15 -7.95
CA LEU A 391 -4.53 -25.49 -9.25
C LEU A 391 -4.31 -26.42 -10.45
N LYS A 392 -4.17 -27.73 -10.23
CA LYS A 392 -4.02 -28.73 -11.31
C LYS A 392 -5.08 -28.55 -12.39
N GLY A 393 -4.62 -28.38 -13.65
CA GLY A 393 -5.49 -28.21 -14.82
C GLY A 393 -6.06 -26.78 -15.01
N ALA A 394 -5.68 -25.81 -14.17
CA ALA A 394 -6.06 -24.41 -14.36
C ALA A 394 -5.09 -23.66 -15.31
N ALA A 395 -3.81 -24.02 -15.26
CA ALA A 395 -2.74 -23.49 -16.13
C ALA A 395 -1.59 -24.52 -16.19
N GLU A 396 -0.61 -24.26 -17.04
CA GLU A 396 0.68 -24.97 -17.01
C GLU A 396 1.45 -24.51 -15.75
N LEU A 397 1.80 -25.45 -14.86
CA LEU A 397 2.46 -25.19 -13.59
C LEU A 397 3.91 -25.69 -13.67
N ILE A 398 4.87 -24.82 -13.40
CA ILE A 398 6.31 -25.10 -13.49
C ILE A 398 6.92 -24.92 -12.10
N HIS A 399 7.53 -25.96 -11.55
CA HIS A 399 8.24 -25.90 -10.27
C HIS A 399 9.63 -25.31 -10.48
N CYS A 400 9.88 -24.15 -9.91
CA CYS A 400 11.15 -23.43 -10.02
C CYS A 400 11.98 -23.47 -8.73
N GLY A 401 11.34 -23.68 -7.58
CA GLY A 401 12.01 -23.70 -6.29
C GLY A 401 12.28 -22.29 -5.74
N ASP A 402 13.00 -21.44 -6.48
CA ASP A 402 13.39 -20.09 -6.08
C ASP A 402 12.97 -19.01 -7.08
N LEU A 403 13.15 -17.74 -6.67
CA LEU A 403 12.73 -16.58 -7.44
C LEU A 403 13.59 -16.37 -8.70
N GLU A 404 14.89 -16.59 -8.62
CA GLU A 404 15.80 -16.39 -9.75
C GLU A 404 15.47 -17.34 -10.89
N THR A 405 15.33 -18.63 -10.57
CA THR A 405 14.92 -19.66 -11.52
C THR A 405 13.58 -19.34 -12.17
N ALA A 406 12.61 -18.85 -11.37
CA ALA A 406 11.29 -18.47 -11.86
C ALA A 406 11.35 -17.28 -12.84
N VAL A 407 12.11 -16.23 -12.52
CA VAL A 407 12.27 -15.04 -13.38
C VAL A 407 12.94 -15.43 -14.70
N ARG A 408 14.04 -16.20 -14.64
CA ARG A 408 14.78 -16.63 -15.84
C ARG A 408 13.96 -17.55 -16.74
N GLN A 409 13.24 -18.53 -16.18
CA GLN A 409 12.37 -19.42 -16.94
C GLN A 409 11.18 -18.68 -17.55
N ALA A 410 10.56 -17.77 -16.79
CA ALA A 410 9.46 -16.96 -17.29
C ALA A 410 9.89 -16.10 -18.49
N PHE A 411 11.05 -15.44 -18.39
CA PHE A 411 11.57 -14.63 -19.49
C PHE A 411 11.95 -15.46 -20.72
N GLY A 412 12.57 -16.62 -20.52
CA GLY A 412 12.93 -17.53 -21.61
C GLY A 412 11.74 -18.09 -22.41
N GLN A 413 10.53 -18.03 -21.83
CA GLN A 413 9.28 -18.53 -22.43
C GLN A 413 8.29 -17.42 -22.83
N ALA A 414 8.54 -16.18 -22.42
CA ALA A 414 7.72 -15.04 -22.75
C ALA A 414 8.00 -14.54 -24.18
N VAL A 415 6.97 -13.99 -24.81
CA VAL A 415 7.06 -13.35 -26.12
C VAL A 415 6.75 -11.86 -26.01
N PRO A 416 7.19 -11.02 -26.97
CA PRO A 416 6.85 -9.59 -26.95
C PRO A 416 5.35 -9.37 -26.77
N GLY A 417 4.98 -8.47 -25.84
CA GLY A 417 3.61 -8.21 -25.42
C GLY A 417 3.15 -8.98 -24.17
N ASP A 418 3.91 -10.00 -23.74
CA ASP A 418 3.63 -10.71 -22.49
C ASP A 418 4.06 -9.90 -21.25
N THR A 419 3.51 -10.30 -20.11
CA THR A 419 3.84 -9.71 -18.80
C THR A 419 4.36 -10.79 -17.84
N ILE A 420 5.49 -10.54 -17.18
CA ILE A 420 5.96 -11.34 -16.05
C ILE A 420 5.55 -10.62 -14.77
N LEU A 421 4.74 -11.30 -13.97
CA LEU A 421 4.13 -10.76 -12.76
C LEU A 421 4.57 -11.56 -11.54
N LEU A 422 5.31 -10.92 -10.62
CA LEU A 422 5.51 -11.44 -9.27
C LEU A 422 4.29 -11.08 -8.41
N SER A 423 3.37 -12.01 -8.17
CA SER A 423 2.21 -11.82 -7.26
C SER A 423 1.97 -13.13 -6.49
N PRO A 424 2.65 -13.31 -5.35
CA PRO A 424 2.95 -14.63 -4.81
C PRO A 424 1.84 -15.31 -4.00
N ALA A 425 0.77 -14.64 -3.60
CA ALA A 425 -0.31 -15.13 -2.72
C ALA A 425 0.15 -15.59 -1.31
N CYS A 426 1.43 -15.70 -1.07
CA CYS A 426 2.05 -16.27 0.12
C CYS A 426 2.94 -15.26 0.85
N ALA A 427 3.14 -15.44 2.16
CA ALA A 427 4.18 -14.76 2.88
C ALA A 427 5.56 -15.14 2.32
N SER A 428 6.59 -14.34 2.65
CA SER A 428 7.93 -14.49 2.07
C SER A 428 8.95 -15.13 3.01
N PHE A 429 8.56 -15.40 4.26
CA PHE A 429 9.47 -15.78 5.36
C PHE A 429 10.14 -17.16 5.23
N ASP A 430 9.84 -17.91 4.18
CA ASP A 430 10.49 -19.17 3.85
C ASP A 430 11.81 -18.97 3.09
N GLN A 431 11.92 -17.93 2.27
CA GLN A 431 13.10 -17.64 1.44
C GLN A 431 13.64 -16.22 1.63
N PHE A 432 12.89 -15.30 2.24
CA PHE A 432 13.24 -13.88 2.37
C PHE A 432 12.93 -13.37 3.79
N GLN A 433 13.55 -12.26 4.17
CA GLN A 433 13.31 -11.61 5.46
C GLN A 433 11.87 -11.08 5.58
N ASP A 434 11.37 -10.48 4.50
CA ASP A 434 10.03 -9.92 4.37
C ASP A 434 9.62 -9.81 2.89
N TYR A 435 8.43 -9.30 2.61
CA TYR A 435 7.95 -9.10 1.25
C TYR A 435 8.71 -7.98 0.52
N GLU A 436 9.27 -7.02 1.22
CA GLU A 436 10.07 -5.92 0.67
C GLU A 436 11.40 -6.47 0.14
N HIS A 437 12.06 -7.33 0.93
CA HIS A 437 13.26 -8.04 0.49
C HIS A 437 13.00 -8.89 -0.77
N ARG A 438 11.91 -9.68 -0.79
CA ARG A 438 11.53 -10.44 -2.00
C ARG A 438 11.30 -9.54 -3.21
N GLY A 439 10.67 -8.41 -3.01
CA GLY A 439 10.40 -7.45 -4.08
C GLY A 439 11.66 -6.74 -4.59
N ARG A 440 12.60 -6.39 -3.71
CA ARG A 440 13.92 -5.85 -4.09
C ARG A 440 14.72 -6.87 -4.91
N MET A 441 14.81 -8.11 -4.43
CA MET A 441 15.46 -9.20 -5.15
C MET A 441 14.88 -9.42 -6.56
N PHE A 442 13.54 -9.33 -6.69
CA PHE A 442 12.92 -9.39 -8.01
C PHE A 442 13.38 -8.25 -8.93
N LYS A 443 13.45 -7.02 -8.43
CA LYS A 443 13.93 -5.87 -9.21
C LYS A 443 15.39 -6.01 -9.62
N GLU A 444 16.23 -6.48 -8.72
CA GLU A 444 17.65 -6.74 -8.97
C GLU A 444 17.85 -7.82 -10.04
N LEU A 445 17.10 -8.92 -9.96
CA LEU A 445 17.12 -9.99 -10.97
C LEU A 445 16.69 -9.49 -12.35
N VAL A 446 15.66 -8.66 -12.42
CA VAL A 446 15.19 -8.04 -13.66
C VAL A 446 16.24 -7.09 -14.24
N GLU A 447 16.96 -6.35 -13.39
CA GLU A 447 18.05 -5.47 -13.81
C GLU A 447 19.23 -6.26 -14.37
N CYS A 448 19.66 -7.30 -13.66
CA CYS A 448 20.71 -8.21 -14.13
C CYS A 448 20.34 -8.83 -15.49
N LEU A 449 19.10 -9.32 -15.61
CA LEU A 449 18.60 -9.90 -16.85
C LEU A 449 18.62 -8.90 -18.01
N SER A 450 18.28 -7.64 -17.75
CA SER A 450 18.34 -6.56 -18.75
C SER A 450 19.77 -6.33 -19.24
N HIS A 451 20.75 -6.30 -18.34
CA HIS A 451 22.15 -6.15 -18.70
C HIS A 451 22.67 -7.35 -19.52
N GLU A 452 22.32 -8.59 -19.12
CA GLU A 452 22.69 -9.80 -19.86
C GLU A 452 22.16 -9.76 -21.30
N VAL A 453 20.92 -9.31 -21.49
CA VAL A 453 20.30 -9.20 -22.82
C VAL A 453 21.03 -8.18 -23.69
N VAL A 454 21.35 -6.99 -23.15
CA VAL A 454 22.10 -5.94 -23.88
C VAL A 454 23.47 -6.42 -24.30
N ILE A 455 24.19 -7.12 -23.40
CA ILE A 455 25.52 -7.71 -23.73
C ILE A 455 25.39 -8.73 -24.84
N ALA A 456 24.44 -9.67 -24.75
CA ALA A 456 24.22 -10.70 -25.74
C ALA A 456 23.82 -10.15 -27.13
N GLU A 457 23.06 -9.05 -27.17
CA GLU A 457 22.69 -8.36 -28.40
C GLU A 457 23.90 -7.67 -29.03
N ALA A 458 24.71 -6.96 -28.24
CA ALA A 458 25.95 -6.34 -28.73
C ALA A 458 26.97 -7.36 -29.23
N GLU A 459 27.05 -8.56 -28.64
CA GLU A 459 27.91 -9.63 -29.11
C GLU A 459 27.41 -10.22 -30.44
N ARG A 460 26.11 -10.42 -30.60
CA ARG A 460 25.49 -10.88 -31.85
C ARG A 460 25.70 -9.89 -33.00
N GLU A 461 25.54 -8.58 -32.73
CA GLU A 461 25.81 -7.54 -33.72
C GLU A 461 27.28 -7.55 -34.17
N LYS A 462 28.21 -7.72 -33.23
CA LYS A 462 29.65 -7.83 -33.56
C LYS A 462 29.96 -9.09 -34.37
N GLU A 463 29.31 -10.22 -34.09
CA GLU A 463 29.47 -11.46 -34.81
C GLU A 463 28.87 -11.38 -36.22
N ALA A 464 27.69 -10.79 -36.37
CA ALA A 464 27.06 -10.49 -37.64
C ALA A 464 27.96 -9.60 -38.53
N ALA A 465 28.49 -8.52 -37.95
CA ALA A 465 29.41 -7.61 -38.65
C ALA A 465 30.72 -8.30 -39.07
N ARG A 466 31.21 -9.29 -38.30
CA ARG A 466 32.38 -10.10 -38.68
C ARG A 466 32.08 -11.10 -39.80
N SER A 467 30.86 -11.61 -39.89
CA SER A 467 30.44 -12.56 -40.91
C SER A 467 30.16 -11.89 -42.28
N GLU A 468 29.86 -10.58 -42.27
CA GLU A 468 29.64 -9.78 -43.49
C GLU A 468 30.95 -9.28 -44.15
N VAL A 469 32.12 -9.49 -43.53
CA VAL A 469 33.40 -9.21 -44.18
C VAL A 469 33.63 -10.30 -45.22
N PRO A 470 33.56 -10.03 -46.56
CA PRO A 470 33.80 -11.04 -47.57
C PRO A 470 35.24 -11.53 -47.42
N SER A 471 35.43 -12.86 -47.36
CA SER A 471 36.75 -13.47 -47.45
C SER A 471 37.48 -12.91 -48.67
N PRO A 472 38.73 -12.47 -48.54
CA PRO A 472 39.49 -12.06 -49.70
C PRO A 472 39.67 -13.28 -50.58
N SER A 473 38.84 -13.39 -51.62
CA SER A 473 39.02 -14.36 -52.70
C SER A 473 40.43 -14.19 -53.22
N ALA A 474 41.20 -15.23 -53.09
CA ALA A 474 42.54 -15.35 -53.67
C ALA A 474 42.45 -15.14 -55.17
N VAL A 475 42.62 -13.90 -55.63
CA VAL A 475 42.93 -13.59 -57.01
C VAL A 475 44.43 -13.56 -57.08
N SER A 476 45.02 -14.69 -57.45
CA SER A 476 46.38 -14.74 -57.90
C SER A 476 46.47 -14.02 -59.27
N PRO A 477 47.28 -12.97 -59.41
CA PRO A 477 47.50 -12.38 -60.73
C PRO A 477 48.44 -13.33 -61.53
N GLN A 478 47.90 -13.99 -62.57
CA GLN A 478 48.74 -14.60 -63.62
C GLN A 478 49.39 -13.44 -64.37
N ILE A 479 50.72 -13.29 -64.18
CA ILE A 479 51.56 -12.42 -64.98
C ILE A 479 51.81 -13.16 -66.31
N GLN A 480 51.22 -12.67 -67.39
CA GLN A 480 51.67 -13.02 -68.77
C GLN A 480 52.71 -11.98 -69.21
N PRO A 481 53.85 -12.36 -69.80
CA PRO A 481 54.86 -11.42 -70.29
C PRO A 481 54.45 -10.88 -71.67
N GLU A 482 54.33 -9.55 -71.77
CA GLU A 482 54.21 -8.81 -73.03
C GLU A 482 55.61 -8.65 -73.68
N PRO A 483 55.67 -8.65 -75.02
CA PRO A 483 56.92 -8.46 -75.73
C PRO A 483 57.32 -6.96 -75.86
N PRO A 484 58.58 -6.67 -76.11
CA PRO A 484 59.13 -5.32 -76.04
C PRO A 484 58.70 -4.45 -77.23
N ARG A 485 58.30 -3.16 -76.93
CA ARG A 485 58.16 -2.11 -77.97
C ARG A 485 59.12 -0.96 -77.72
N ASP A 486 59.68 -0.60 -78.89
CA ASP A 486 60.71 0.41 -79.09
C ASP A 486 60.39 1.85 -78.63
N ILE A 487 61.48 2.47 -78.28
CA ILE A 487 61.58 3.89 -77.88
C ILE A 487 61.59 4.78 -79.16
N SER A 488 60.78 5.77 -79.22
CA SER A 488 61.20 7.08 -79.82
C SER A 488 60.13 8.15 -79.70
N GLY A 489 60.50 9.29 -79.19
CA GLY A 489 60.06 10.57 -79.68
C GLY A 489 59.11 11.46 -78.82
N SER A 490 59.80 12.46 -78.28
CA SER A 490 59.39 13.92 -78.16
C SER A 490 58.34 14.34 -77.16
N SER A 491 58.85 14.99 -76.13
CA SER A 491 58.54 16.36 -75.59
C SER A 491 57.19 16.95 -75.85
N GLN A 492 56.51 17.36 -74.78
CA GLN A 492 56.04 18.68 -74.47
C GLN A 492 55.13 18.60 -73.20
N GLY A 493 55.49 19.35 -72.20
CA GLY A 493 54.62 19.63 -71.05
C GLY A 493 53.92 20.97 -71.23
N PRO A 494 53.35 21.57 -70.18
CA PRO A 494 52.14 21.24 -69.46
C PRO A 494 51.04 22.30 -69.67
N PRO A 495 49.93 22.38 -69.03
CA PRO A 495 49.79 23.18 -67.82
C PRO A 495 48.90 22.58 -66.72
N ALA A 496 49.09 23.21 -65.58
CA ALA A 496 48.39 23.04 -64.31
C ALA A 496 46.94 23.53 -64.35
N GLU A 497 46.11 22.93 -63.53
CA GLU A 497 44.90 23.48 -62.88
C GLU A 497 44.34 22.41 -61.97
N GLU A 498 44.27 22.70 -60.80
CA GLU A 498 43.35 23.33 -59.86
C GLU A 498 42.78 22.28 -58.85
N ILE A 499 43.19 22.48 -57.63
CA ILE A 499 42.74 21.78 -56.42
C ILE A 499 41.37 22.35 -56.00
N VAL A 500 40.37 21.47 -55.80
CA VAL A 500 39.13 21.84 -55.08
C VAL A 500 38.90 20.80 -53.99
N PRO A 501 38.69 21.25 -52.75
CA PRO A 501 38.55 20.38 -51.58
C PRO A 501 37.13 19.90 -51.36
N ALA A 502 37.00 18.81 -50.62
CA ALA A 502 35.77 18.20 -50.14
C ALA A 502 35.00 19.12 -49.17
N PRO A 503 33.66 19.07 -49.13
CA PRO A 503 32.88 19.73 -48.08
C PRO A 503 32.53 18.78 -46.95
N GLY A 504 32.75 19.32 -45.75
CA GLY A 504 32.36 18.74 -44.48
C GLY A 504 30.85 18.91 -44.17
N SER A 505 30.51 18.18 -43.18
CA SER A 505 29.22 18.16 -42.45
C SER A 505 28.67 19.53 -42.07
N GLN A 506 27.38 19.73 -42.26
CA GLN A 506 26.58 20.62 -41.41
C GLN A 506 25.13 20.07 -41.27
N VAL A 507 24.80 19.83 -40.00
CA VAL A 507 23.46 19.72 -39.47
C VAL A 507 23.01 21.15 -39.13
N ALA A 508 21.79 21.49 -39.45
CA ALA A 508 20.86 22.33 -38.71
C ALA A 508 20.00 23.26 -39.60
N GLU A 509 18.75 23.35 -39.17
CA GLU A 509 17.78 24.43 -39.44
C GLU A 509 17.11 24.48 -40.80
N ALA A 510 15.82 24.18 -40.79
CA ALA A 510 14.79 24.97 -41.46
C ALA A 510 13.44 24.77 -40.75
N LEU A 511 13.14 25.77 -39.93
CA LEU A 511 11.78 26.13 -39.48
C LEU A 511 11.28 27.18 -40.48
N GLU A 512 9.95 27.23 -40.64
CA GLU A 512 9.12 28.30 -41.21
C GLU A 512 8.59 28.18 -42.63
N ALA A 513 7.27 28.38 -42.62
CA ALA A 513 6.39 29.04 -43.59
C ALA A 513 5.76 28.20 -44.71
N ALA A 514 4.46 27.92 -44.51
CA ALA A 514 3.43 28.19 -45.53
C ALA A 514 2.04 28.25 -44.90
N THR A 515 1.60 29.43 -44.60
CA THR A 515 0.17 29.84 -44.52
C THR A 515 -0.34 30.09 -45.93
N THR A 516 -1.54 29.61 -46.27
CA THR A 516 -2.63 30.32 -46.97
C THR A 516 -3.77 29.40 -47.40
N PRO A 517 -4.96 29.88 -47.74
CA PRO A 517 -6.22 29.57 -47.05
C PRO A 517 -7.23 28.87 -47.93
N VAL A 518 -8.27 28.34 -47.28
CA VAL A 518 -9.46 27.71 -47.85
C VAL A 518 -10.45 28.80 -48.33
N PRO A 519 -11.26 28.59 -49.34
CA PRO A 519 -12.55 29.22 -49.41
C PRO A 519 -13.74 28.24 -49.48
N GLY A 520 -14.75 28.55 -48.68
CA GLY A 520 -16.10 28.71 -49.11
C GLY A 520 -17.11 27.59 -48.90
N ALA A 521 -18.19 28.01 -48.26
CA ALA A 521 -19.62 27.67 -48.44
C ALA A 521 -20.14 26.52 -47.54
N ALA A 522 -21.27 26.55 -46.92
CA ALA A 522 -22.48 27.35 -46.96
C ALA A 522 -23.34 26.98 -45.74
N GLU A 523 -24.01 27.95 -45.18
CA GLU A 523 -25.17 27.73 -44.29
C GLU A 523 -26.32 27.09 -45.02
N PRO A 524 -27.24 26.45 -44.31
CA PRO A 524 -28.66 26.73 -44.56
C PRO A 524 -29.42 27.15 -43.29
N ALA A 525 -30.28 28.13 -43.49
CA ALA A 525 -31.25 28.70 -42.59
C ALA A 525 -32.57 27.88 -42.57
N PRO A 526 -33.59 28.35 -41.84
CA PRO A 526 -34.39 27.58 -40.91
C PRO A 526 -35.81 27.25 -41.41
N ALA A 527 -36.48 26.31 -40.75
CA ALA A 527 -37.91 26.10 -40.77
C ALA A 527 -38.30 25.29 -39.53
N ASP A 528 -39.42 25.34 -38.88
CA ASP A 528 -40.63 26.11 -38.92
C ASP A 528 -41.41 25.77 -37.64
N THR A 529 -42.18 26.68 -37.20
CA THR A 529 -43.11 26.71 -36.10
C THR A 529 -44.15 25.57 -36.11
N ALA A 530 -44.48 25.06 -34.90
CA ALA A 530 -45.82 24.63 -34.56
C ALA A 530 -46.14 24.87 -33.09
N GLN A 531 -47.10 25.75 -32.87
CA GLN A 531 -47.85 26.04 -31.66
C GLN A 531 -48.65 24.82 -31.20
N VAL A 532 -48.90 24.72 -29.91
CA VAL A 532 -50.19 24.55 -29.20
C VAL A 532 -49.83 24.28 -27.72
N GLY A 533 -50.24 25.07 -26.78
CA GLY A 533 -51.38 25.11 -25.96
C GLY A 533 -51.09 25.70 -24.59
N ALA A 534 -51.73 26.77 -24.27
CA ALA A 534 -51.71 27.47 -23.01
C ALA A 534 -52.56 26.77 -21.93
N ALA A 535 -52.06 26.76 -20.68
CA ALA A 535 -52.92 26.71 -19.48
C ALA A 535 -52.27 27.41 -18.32
N SER A 536 -52.87 28.51 -17.98
CA SER A 536 -53.13 29.23 -16.72
C SER A 536 -52.07 29.34 -15.65
N ALA A 537 -51.76 30.60 -15.41
CA ALA A 537 -51.04 31.18 -14.28
C ALA A 537 -51.84 31.18 -12.95
N GLY A 538 -51.19 30.93 -11.86
CA GLY A 538 -51.56 31.32 -10.50
C GLY A 538 -50.40 32.05 -9.86
N PRO A 539 -50.63 33.02 -8.95
CA PRO A 539 -49.73 34.12 -8.72
C PRO A 539 -48.64 33.83 -7.66
N LEU A 540 -47.49 34.49 -7.85
CA LEU A 540 -46.38 34.66 -6.92
C LEU A 540 -46.81 35.43 -5.66
N PRO A 541 -46.21 35.13 -4.48
CA PRO A 541 -46.12 36.10 -3.39
C PRO A 541 -44.75 36.75 -3.32
N SER A 542 -44.81 38.00 -3.06
CA SER A 542 -43.86 39.07 -2.95
C SER A 542 -42.86 38.96 -1.79
N GLU A 543 -41.66 39.47 -2.05
CA GLU A 543 -40.67 40.19 -1.24
C GLU A 543 -40.01 39.57 0.00
N PRO A 544 -38.66 39.77 0.12
CA PRO A 544 -37.87 39.28 1.24
C PRO A 544 -37.90 40.27 2.40
N ARG A 545 -38.05 39.73 3.62
CA ARG A 545 -37.86 40.47 4.86
C ARG A 545 -36.36 40.62 5.17
N GLU A 546 -35.94 41.85 5.37
CA GLU A 546 -34.68 42.26 5.99
C GLU A 546 -34.56 41.66 7.39
N ILE A 547 -33.44 41.05 7.69
CA ILE A 547 -33.03 40.66 9.05
C ILE A 547 -31.96 41.66 9.51
N GLU A 548 -32.31 42.43 10.53
CA GLU A 548 -31.46 43.37 11.24
C GLU A 548 -30.24 42.65 11.86
N VAL A 549 -29.05 43.24 11.63
CA VAL A 549 -27.78 42.92 12.26
C VAL A 549 -27.69 43.68 13.58
N PRO A 550 -27.43 43.05 14.75
CA PRO A 550 -27.13 43.81 15.98
C PRO A 550 -25.67 44.28 15.97
N ALA A 551 -25.53 45.54 16.41
CA ALA A 551 -24.32 46.34 16.48
C ALA A 551 -23.20 45.73 17.33
N GLU A 552 -21.99 46.02 16.87
CA GLU A 552 -20.70 45.81 17.52
C GLU A 552 -20.61 46.45 18.90
N ARG A 553 -20.05 45.72 19.86
CA ARG A 553 -19.57 46.30 21.15
C ARG A 553 -18.03 46.39 21.06
N GLU A 554 -17.53 47.60 21.25
CA GLU A 554 -16.11 47.92 21.41
C GLU A 554 -15.48 47.20 22.61
N PRO A 555 -14.18 46.83 22.55
CA PRO A 555 -13.45 46.27 23.69
C PRO A 555 -12.89 47.39 24.58
N ALA A 556 -12.99 47.21 25.89
CA ALA A 556 -12.44 48.05 26.92
C ALA A 556 -10.93 47.96 27.01
N GLU A 557 -10.28 49.12 27.13
CA GLU A 557 -8.85 49.31 27.42
C GLU A 557 -8.43 48.63 28.74
N VAL A 558 -7.33 47.88 28.71
CA VAL A 558 -6.57 47.48 29.89
C VAL A 558 -5.16 48.04 29.78
N GLN A 559 -4.84 48.92 30.74
CA GLN A 559 -3.55 49.59 30.88
C GLN A 559 -2.41 48.64 31.16
N GLU A 560 -1.34 48.80 30.39
CA GLU A 560 0.00 48.24 30.66
C GLU A 560 0.64 48.86 31.88
N VAL A 561 1.18 48.03 32.76
CA VAL A 561 2.16 48.40 33.78
C VAL A 561 3.49 47.81 33.37
N LEU A 562 4.40 48.71 32.99
CA LEU A 562 5.81 48.45 32.71
C LEU A 562 6.57 48.17 34.00
N GLU A 563 7.23 47.03 34.11
CA GLU A 563 8.41 46.86 34.97
C GLU A 563 9.55 46.22 34.18
N SER A 564 10.69 46.94 34.11
CA SER A 564 11.95 46.55 33.48
C SER A 564 12.83 45.80 34.48
N PRO A 565 13.61 44.77 34.05
CA PRO A 565 14.74 44.29 34.84
C PRO A 565 16.09 44.86 34.32
N PRO A 566 17.15 44.86 35.17
CA PRO A 566 18.40 45.58 34.93
C PRO A 566 19.41 44.82 34.12
N ALA A 567 20.34 45.62 33.52
CA ALA A 567 21.48 45.25 32.72
C ALA A 567 22.66 44.71 33.51
N THR A 568 23.44 43.80 32.89
CA THR A 568 24.92 43.74 33.00
C THR A 568 25.50 43.07 31.75
N GLU A 569 26.30 43.82 30.97
CA GLU A 569 27.74 43.72 30.66
C GLU A 569 28.21 42.38 30.06
N GLY A 570 28.78 42.31 28.88
CA GLY A 570 29.95 42.86 28.29
C GLY A 570 30.23 42.32 26.89
N ILE A 571 30.81 43.14 26.13
CA ILE A 571 31.15 43.17 24.70
C ILE A 571 32.63 42.71 24.51
N PRO A 572 33.22 42.46 23.30
CA PRO A 572 32.95 42.93 21.96
C PRO A 572 33.35 41.97 20.78
N PRO A 573 33.49 42.53 19.52
CA PRO A 573 33.04 41.98 18.26
C PRO A 573 34.15 41.57 17.28
N ALA A 574 33.78 41.00 16.15
CA ALA A 574 34.44 41.17 14.83
C ALA A 574 33.55 40.50 13.75
N VAL A 575 33.00 41.26 12.77
CA VAL A 575 33.47 41.49 11.41
C VAL A 575 33.60 40.18 10.59
N GLU A 576 32.88 39.93 9.51
CA GLU A 576 32.79 40.62 8.23
C GLU A 576 31.77 39.96 7.29
N GLN A 577 31.28 40.70 6.38
CA GLN A 577 30.33 40.48 5.30
C GLN A 577 30.68 39.33 4.36
N ALA A 578 29.67 38.57 3.92
CA ALA A 578 29.51 38.19 2.52
C ALA A 578 28.04 37.88 2.19
N GLN A 579 27.48 38.67 1.31
CA GLN A 579 26.19 38.45 0.65
C GLN A 579 26.28 37.24 -0.27
N ALA A 580 25.38 36.29 -0.10
CA ALA A 580 25.01 35.35 -1.15
C ALA A 580 23.51 35.05 -1.03
N THR A 581 22.75 35.57 -1.95
CA THR A 581 21.37 35.23 -2.24
C THR A 581 21.33 33.78 -2.70
N SER A 582 20.82 32.87 -1.86
CA SER A 582 20.41 31.56 -2.28
C SER A 582 18.91 31.38 -2.03
N VAL A 583 18.19 31.18 -3.11
CA VAL A 583 16.82 30.75 -3.14
C VAL A 583 16.78 29.34 -2.51
N GLN A 584 16.29 29.23 -1.30
CA GLN A 584 16.04 27.94 -0.67
C GLN A 584 14.74 27.36 -1.23
N HIS A 585 14.85 26.26 -1.97
CA HIS A 585 13.76 25.33 -2.20
C HIS A 585 13.42 24.65 -0.86
N PRO A 586 12.14 24.50 -0.50
CA PRO A 586 11.77 23.70 0.66
C PRO A 586 12.06 22.23 0.35
N GLU A 587 12.96 21.62 1.11
CA GLU A 587 13.22 20.20 1.09
C GLU A 587 11.98 19.43 1.58
N LEU A 588 11.45 18.61 0.69
CA LEU A 588 10.41 17.65 0.90
C LEU A 588 10.88 16.60 1.92
N LEU A 589 10.29 16.56 3.10
CA LEU A 589 10.51 15.52 4.11
C LEU A 589 9.76 14.23 3.72
N TYR A 590 10.17 13.61 2.61
CA TYR A 590 9.98 12.18 2.43
C TYR A 590 11.18 11.48 3.06
N VAL A 591 11.01 10.93 4.26
CA VAL A 591 11.97 9.96 4.79
C VAL A 591 11.67 8.61 4.13
N TYR A 592 12.06 8.47 2.86
CA TYR A 592 12.45 7.18 2.35
C TYR A 592 13.92 7.02 2.77
N GLU A 593 14.21 6.15 3.73
CA GLU A 593 15.59 5.67 3.87
C GLU A 593 15.93 4.86 2.61
N VAL A 594 16.57 5.55 1.66
CA VAL A 594 17.33 4.92 0.59
C VAL A 594 18.79 5.04 0.98
N GLY A 595 19.45 3.90 1.15
CA GLY A 595 20.89 3.82 1.13
C GLY A 595 21.51 3.67 2.50
N ALA A 596 21.99 2.45 2.75
CA ALA A 596 23.10 2.22 3.64
C ALA A 596 24.27 3.07 3.15
N GLU A 597 24.62 4.14 3.85
CA GLU A 597 25.96 4.70 3.77
C GLU A 597 26.92 3.62 4.24
N GLU A 598 27.89 3.25 3.40
CA GLU A 598 29.05 2.48 3.75
C GLU A 598 29.74 3.18 4.93
N VAL A 599 29.52 2.67 6.11
CA VAL A 599 30.35 3.02 7.27
C VAL A 599 31.68 2.31 7.06
N VAL A 600 32.66 3.06 6.56
CA VAL A 600 34.07 2.64 6.55
C VAL A 600 34.49 2.50 8.02
N TYR A 601 34.57 1.27 8.47
CA TYR A 601 35.18 0.95 9.76
C TYR A 601 36.70 1.14 9.62
N PRO A 602 37.37 1.84 10.56
CA PRO A 602 38.83 1.85 10.59
C PRO A 602 39.33 0.42 10.84
N GLU A 603 40.27 -0.01 10.02
CA GLU A 603 41.02 -1.26 10.23
C GLU A 603 41.62 -1.30 11.64
N ILE A 604 41.11 -2.20 12.44
CA ILE A 604 41.74 -2.55 13.73
C ILE A 604 42.77 -3.61 13.38
N GLU A 605 44.05 -3.23 13.48
CA GLU A 605 45.17 -4.17 13.44
C GLU A 605 45.02 -5.17 14.60
N ILE A 606 44.81 -6.44 14.27
CA ILE A 606 44.84 -7.54 15.22
C ILE A 606 46.30 -7.97 15.37
N PRO A 607 46.90 -7.95 16.58
CA PRO A 607 48.25 -8.47 16.80
C PRO A 607 48.27 -9.98 16.57
N SER A 608 49.12 -10.42 15.66
CA SER A 608 49.45 -11.83 15.44
C SER A 608 50.33 -12.32 16.55
N THR A 609 49.77 -12.86 17.62
CA THR A 609 50.38 -13.90 18.50
C THR A 609 49.44 -14.18 19.68
N LEU A 610 48.74 -15.28 19.63
CA LEU A 610 48.23 -15.99 20.80
C LEU A 610 48.87 -17.39 20.78
N PRO A 611 49.34 -17.92 21.92
CA PRO A 611 49.94 -19.25 22.00
C PRO A 611 48.86 -20.33 21.86
N GLU A 612 49.23 -21.39 21.15
CA GLU A 612 48.51 -22.65 21.10
C GLU A 612 48.49 -23.28 22.50
N GLU A 613 47.34 -23.39 23.14
CA GLU A 613 47.08 -24.30 24.23
C GLU A 613 46.09 -25.37 23.79
N ASP A 614 46.52 -26.59 23.97
CA ASP A 614 45.86 -27.85 23.63
C ASP A 614 44.46 -27.97 24.25
N PHE A 615 43.43 -28.14 23.46
CA PHE A 615 42.13 -28.64 23.88
C PHE A 615 41.93 -30.08 23.39
N GLU A 616 42.12 -31.05 24.29
CA GLU A 616 41.63 -32.40 24.12
C GLU A 616 40.11 -32.47 24.27
N PRO A 617 39.39 -33.27 23.45
CA PRO A 617 37.95 -33.44 23.59
C PRO A 617 37.63 -34.43 24.73
N VAL A 618 36.91 -33.95 25.74
CA VAL A 618 36.33 -34.79 26.80
C VAL A 618 35.13 -35.54 26.23
N ILE A 619 35.26 -36.84 26.11
CA ILE A 619 34.21 -37.78 25.78
C ILE A 619 33.30 -37.95 26.98
N SER A 620 31.99 -37.80 26.79
CA SER A 620 30.92 -37.94 27.78
C SER A 620 30.86 -39.35 28.35
N GLU A 621 30.94 -39.46 29.68
CA GLU A 621 30.56 -40.66 30.46
C GLU A 621 29.04 -40.75 30.60
N GLU A 622 28.55 -41.97 30.33
CA GLU A 622 27.19 -42.41 30.57
C GLU A 622 26.80 -42.33 32.05
N LEU A 623 25.71 -41.67 32.38
CA LEU A 623 25.08 -41.77 33.71
C LEU A 623 23.99 -42.84 33.66
N HIS A 624 24.27 -43.93 34.38
CA HIS A 624 23.30 -44.96 34.72
C HIS A 624 22.19 -44.43 35.61
N ALA A 625 20.94 -44.82 35.32
CA ALA A 625 19.80 -44.66 36.18
C ALA A 625 19.78 -45.74 37.29
N PRO A 626 19.35 -45.44 38.53
CA PRO A 626 19.06 -46.43 39.51
C PRO A 626 17.67 -46.99 39.35
N GLU A 627 17.58 -48.33 39.40
CA GLU A 627 16.35 -49.13 39.50
C GLU A 627 15.68 -48.94 40.87
N GLY A 628 14.36 -48.94 40.87
CA GLY A 628 13.54 -49.37 42.01
C GLY A 628 12.73 -48.29 42.71
N ALA A 629 11.46 -48.14 42.37
CA ALA A 629 10.34 -47.90 43.30
C ALA A 629 9.01 -48.21 42.61
N GLU A 630 8.22 -48.93 43.38
CA GLU A 630 7.03 -49.70 43.07
C GLU A 630 5.79 -48.90 42.65
N ASP A 631 4.91 -49.55 41.95
CA ASP A 631 3.54 -49.28 41.47
C ASP A 631 2.62 -48.60 42.52
N GLU A 632 1.90 -47.54 42.05
CA GLU A 632 0.50 -47.33 42.44
C GLU A 632 -0.29 -46.69 41.24
N PRO A 633 -1.51 -47.22 40.94
CA PRO A 633 -2.27 -46.82 39.76
C PRO A 633 -3.21 -45.66 40.06
N LEU A 634 -3.24 -44.69 39.13
CA LEU A 634 -4.28 -43.66 39.08
C LEU A 634 -5.43 -44.08 38.15
N PRO A 635 -6.68 -43.81 38.52
CA PRO A 635 -7.84 -44.14 37.71
C PRO A 635 -8.26 -42.95 36.83
N PHE A 636 -8.53 -43.19 35.56
CA PHE A 636 -9.67 -42.69 34.77
C PHE A 636 -9.48 -43.04 33.30
N GLU A 637 -10.10 -44.15 32.90
CA GLU A 637 -10.36 -44.47 31.51
C GLU A 637 -11.47 -43.59 30.95
N VAL A 638 -11.23 -42.96 29.78
CA VAL A 638 -12.28 -42.48 28.89
C VAL A 638 -12.19 -43.29 27.59
N ARG A 639 -13.18 -44.18 27.38
CA ARG A 639 -13.33 -45.00 26.17
C ARG A 639 -13.86 -44.17 25.00
N PRO A 640 -13.37 -44.36 23.76
CA PRO A 640 -14.02 -43.84 22.56
C PRO A 640 -15.15 -44.81 22.12
N ARG A 641 -16.30 -44.25 21.78
CA ARG A 641 -17.42 -44.98 21.14
C ARG A 641 -17.06 -45.31 19.70
N ALA A 642 -16.98 -46.56 19.36
CA ALA A 642 -16.97 -47.09 18.01
C ALA A 642 -18.43 -47.17 17.49
N SER A 643 -18.67 -46.58 16.33
CA SER A 643 -19.86 -46.83 15.52
C SER A 643 -19.58 -47.98 14.57
N GLY A 644 -20.31 -49.09 14.79
CA GLY A 644 -20.23 -50.30 13.97
C GLY A 644 -20.95 -50.12 12.65
N MET A 645 -20.33 -50.63 11.61
CA MET A 645 -20.96 -51.02 10.35
C MET A 645 -21.77 -52.29 10.52
N ALA A 646 -22.97 -52.32 9.93
CA ALA A 646 -23.61 -53.57 9.50
C ALA A 646 -24.27 -53.33 8.13
N ALA A 647 -23.85 -54.15 7.19
CA ALA A 647 -24.42 -54.29 5.85
C ALA A 647 -25.67 -55.17 5.92
N GLY A 648 -26.67 -54.90 5.10
CA GLY A 648 -27.82 -55.74 4.86
C GLY A 648 -28.57 -55.30 3.61
N SER A 649 -28.40 -56.07 2.55
CA SER A 649 -29.14 -56.05 1.30
C SER A 649 -30.60 -56.50 1.50
N VAL A 650 -31.52 -56.06 0.64
CA VAL A 650 -32.45 -56.81 -0.21
C VAL A 650 -33.68 -55.96 -0.60
N ASP A 651 -33.88 -55.79 -1.90
CA ASP A 651 -35.04 -55.79 -2.80
C ASP A 651 -36.42 -55.23 -2.39
N GLY A 652 -37.05 -54.49 -3.30
CA GLY A 652 -38.44 -54.69 -3.63
C GLY A 652 -39.32 -53.45 -3.77
N GLU A 653 -39.62 -53.09 -5.03
CA GLU A 653 -40.91 -52.67 -5.63
C GLU A 653 -41.73 -51.48 -5.10
N SER A 654 -41.86 -50.51 -5.99
CA SER A 654 -43.08 -49.85 -6.52
C SER A 654 -44.22 -49.43 -5.55
N ASP A 655 -44.61 -48.17 -5.55
CA ASP A 655 -45.80 -47.65 -6.21
C ASP A 655 -46.12 -46.19 -5.89
N SER A 656 -46.57 -45.52 -6.93
CA SER A 656 -47.24 -44.26 -7.11
C SER A 656 -48.18 -43.79 -5.98
N HIS A 657 -48.20 -42.45 -5.72
CA HIS A 657 -49.37 -41.57 -5.83
C HIS A 657 -49.14 -40.17 -5.23
N ALA A 658 -49.17 -39.16 -6.04
CA ALA A 658 -49.69 -37.83 -5.70
C ALA A 658 -51.22 -37.85 -5.96
N PRO A 659 -52.06 -36.89 -5.64
CA PRO A 659 -51.89 -35.50 -5.18
C PRO A 659 -52.95 -35.03 -4.15
N LYS A 660 -52.91 -33.75 -3.71
CA LYS A 660 -54.01 -32.77 -3.68
C LYS A 660 -53.87 -31.68 -2.60
N GLU A 661 -53.83 -30.45 -3.07
CA GLU A 661 -54.35 -29.29 -2.32
C GLU A 661 -55.88 -29.40 -2.10
N PRO A 662 -56.46 -28.67 -1.12
CA PRO A 662 -57.10 -27.40 -1.44
C PRO A 662 -57.08 -26.33 -0.31
N GLY A 663 -57.08 -25.05 -0.70
CA GLY A 663 -57.57 -23.94 0.12
C GLY A 663 -59.11 -23.78 0.04
N PRO A 664 -59.75 -22.64 0.30
CA PRO A 664 -59.53 -21.54 1.22
C PRO A 664 -60.81 -21.18 2.06
N GLY A 665 -60.71 -20.14 2.91
CA GLY A 665 -61.90 -19.49 3.53
C GLY A 665 -61.64 -19.22 5.03
N GLY A 666 -61.90 -18.10 5.60
CA GLY A 666 -62.70 -16.95 5.38
C GLY A 666 -62.93 -16.25 6.71
N THR A 667 -62.71 -14.95 6.73
CA THR A 667 -63.39 -13.88 7.49
C THR A 667 -63.69 -13.98 9.01
N LYS A 668 -63.19 -12.98 9.79
CA LYS A 668 -63.91 -11.85 10.45
C LYS A 668 -63.15 -11.27 11.64
N ALA A 669 -62.83 -10.01 11.54
CA ALA A 669 -63.08 -8.82 12.30
C ALA A 669 -63.33 -8.93 13.83
N ALA A 670 -62.58 -8.11 14.62
CA ALA A 670 -63.01 -7.04 15.54
C ALA A 670 -61.90 -6.68 16.54
N SER A 671 -61.39 -5.46 16.45
CA SER A 671 -61.53 -4.34 17.37
C SER A 671 -60.98 -4.53 18.79
N SER A 672 -59.95 -3.80 19.14
CA SER A 672 -59.87 -2.74 20.17
C SER A 672 -58.42 -2.48 20.64
N ALA A 673 -58.01 -1.27 20.53
CA ALA A 673 -56.88 -0.65 21.29
C ALA A 673 -57.42 -0.17 22.64
N PRO A 674 -56.63 0.47 23.55
CA PRO A 674 -55.19 0.56 23.74
C PRO A 674 -54.73 0.33 25.21
N ARG A 675 -53.42 0.25 25.47
CA ARG A 675 -52.76 0.90 26.65
C ARG A 675 -51.25 0.63 26.70
N SER A 676 -50.53 1.74 26.69
CA SER A 676 -49.27 2.12 27.38
C SER A 676 -48.46 1.05 28.13
N GLY A 677 -47.19 0.97 27.81
CA GLY A 677 -46.16 0.32 28.61
C GLY A 677 -44.76 0.65 28.08
N GLN A 678 -44.07 1.55 28.78
CA GLN A 678 -42.68 1.92 28.59
C GLN A 678 -41.77 0.69 28.77
N GLY A 679 -40.89 0.41 27.84
CA GLY A 679 -39.80 -0.55 27.97
C GLY A 679 -38.59 -0.04 27.23
N ARG A 680 -37.58 0.39 27.99
CA ARG A 680 -36.24 0.79 27.52
C ARG A 680 -35.59 -0.35 26.79
N LEU A 681 -35.05 -0.06 25.62
CA LEU A 681 -34.04 -0.88 24.97
C LEU A 681 -32.65 -0.36 25.35
N PRO A 682 -31.65 -1.24 25.57
CA PRO A 682 -30.29 -0.81 25.89
C PRO A 682 -29.52 -0.46 24.62
N GLY A 683 -28.68 0.57 24.76
CA GLY A 683 -27.87 1.10 23.69
C GLY A 683 -26.78 0.18 23.20
N ILE A 684 -26.51 0.33 21.95
CA ILE A 684 -25.30 -0.10 21.24
C ILE A 684 -24.31 1.07 21.29
#